data_4fa1dc8e577a11ca5ecc07a841f8003f
#
_entry.id   4fa1dc8e577a11ca5ecc07a841f8003f
#
_cell.length_a   1.000
_cell.length_b   1.000
_cell.length_c   1.000
_cell.angle_alpha   90.00
_cell.angle_beta   90.00
_cell.angle_gamma   90.00
#
_symmetry.space_group_name_H-M   'P 1'
#
loop_
_entity.id
_entity.type
_entity.pdbx_description
1 polymer ?
#
loop_
_entity_poly.entity_id
_entity_poly.type
_entity_poly.pdbx_seq_one_letter_code
_entity_poly.pdbx_strand_id
1 'polypeptide(L)'
;MPTLYYLPAEDTAERQSLRFGARGQRSGAYRGVWGKSEGCYCAYDRDGNYRYKAIGVSSLALGPCGGERVYSPYSSYLVMQCSRRAALENLSRLREYGMYGRYGFYESLDLTPSRVGDGHAVVRSYMSHHMGMSLAAIDNVCSGGIFRERMSRIPELACAETLTDERIPVGSLAPRVESIKTRVRRRESRTRECLPELPAGIRRASLVSDGAMHICLCSDGCAELRYGRLPLCGTVSVRNDISLARISGGADSNIMGEKKSGVDIDTESMLRPEDERTGCLRVVLRTGSDAPQIMCGSVHCDGESAELTTDSGDKLRMIPDGSDNTVLLLGSTAGERHCSALLYLEPRLTSEDNWNSHPAYAGLGFSARFDRARQMLIYDRSDRNGGHIYLCAAPIFGCIDDFTTRRRGLFPERYTDSDIAALLGRELGGCEGVCISPSLAMRCESVGGFAFIIAVGRCEEQAVTAIEDKRRLLDTLGRRLPPMRDKSPTVGDRLLEELVTAAVYGREKPPARLGDAYPINELWKYGISGDVRIGVFFLSGDGEESGKGLRELMQCAVRLYLHGFSLDLVFAYEGSGEYYDRRRDMLLRAAEAAGADFLIGAKSGIHLVPLESGDDSAKRLLSLYSVFTLAVSDSDTAAGMTERLAAQRIPEFLPHGERRENVEVYADNSSVTAPNSGWRYGTDGGFNMRKKSSPVPWSYPLGGCCLGTLVTDRSFGFTWLSNSRELRVTPWSGDESGGLPGYRCRDRR
;
A
#
# COMPACT_ATOMS: atom_id res chain seq x y z
N MET A 1 -14.83 23.16 8.12
CA MET A 1 -15.13 21.76 8.49
C MET A 1 -15.38 21.59 10.00
N PRO A 2 -14.57 22.10 10.94
CA PRO A 2 -14.83 21.94 12.39
C PRO A 2 -16.25 22.35 12.83
N THR A 3 -16.81 23.37 12.21
CA THR A 3 -18.18 23.87 12.47
C THR A 3 -19.32 22.88 12.16
N LEU A 4 -19.01 21.73 11.58
CA LEU A 4 -19.98 20.62 11.49
C LEU A 4 -20.24 20.01 12.87
N TYR A 5 -19.23 20.00 13.73
CA TYR A 5 -19.24 19.31 15.02
C TYR A 5 -19.57 20.22 16.18
N TYR A 6 -19.19 21.50 16.10
CA TYR A 6 -19.49 22.51 17.09
C TYR A 6 -19.75 23.87 16.43
N LEU A 7 -20.38 24.79 17.15
CA LEU A 7 -20.62 26.16 16.67
C LEU A 7 -19.92 27.14 17.63
N PRO A 8 -18.85 27.81 17.17
CA PRO A 8 -18.13 28.78 18.00
C PRO A 8 -19.05 29.91 18.50
N ALA A 9 -18.84 30.38 19.71
CA ALA A 9 -19.57 31.52 20.25
C ALA A 9 -19.37 32.80 19.41
N GLU A 10 -20.32 33.76 19.45
CA GLU A 10 -20.37 34.87 18.49
C GLU A 10 -19.12 35.76 18.48
N ASP A 11 -18.50 36.00 19.62
CA ASP A 11 -17.37 36.94 19.76
C ASP A 11 -16.00 36.28 19.74
N THR A 12 -15.92 34.99 19.35
CA THR A 12 -14.68 34.26 19.29
C THR A 12 -13.90 34.46 18.00
N ALA A 13 -12.58 34.25 18.05
CA ALA A 13 -11.67 34.25 16.90
C ALA A 13 -12.14 33.26 15.82
N GLU A 14 -12.60 32.09 16.21
CA GLU A 14 -13.09 31.06 15.29
C GLU A 14 -14.39 31.47 14.61
N ARG A 15 -15.32 32.11 15.33
CA ARG A 15 -16.55 32.62 14.72
C ARG A 15 -16.27 33.69 13.68
N GLN A 16 -15.30 34.55 13.94
CA GLN A 16 -14.83 35.54 12.96
C GLN A 16 -14.16 34.86 11.79
N SER A 17 -13.30 33.88 12.01
CA SER A 17 -12.63 33.09 10.96
C SER A 17 -13.63 32.40 10.04
N LEU A 18 -14.72 31.84 10.58
CA LEU A 18 -15.82 31.27 9.81
C LEU A 18 -16.46 32.30 8.88
N ARG A 19 -16.75 33.51 9.41
CA ARG A 19 -17.31 34.62 8.61
C ARG A 19 -16.35 35.12 7.53
N PHE A 20 -15.06 35.24 7.87
CA PHE A 20 -14.01 35.61 6.88
C PHE A 20 -13.84 34.52 5.84
N GLY A 21 -13.82 33.25 6.22
CA GLY A 21 -13.75 32.13 5.31
C GLY A 21 -14.89 32.13 4.29
N ALA A 22 -16.12 32.37 4.74
CA ALA A 22 -17.29 32.49 3.87
C ALA A 22 -17.20 33.69 2.92
N ARG A 23 -16.69 34.83 3.38
CA ARG A 23 -16.45 36.01 2.53
C ARG A 23 -15.33 35.75 1.53
N GLY A 24 -14.22 35.16 1.97
CA GLY A 24 -13.11 34.79 1.13
C GLY A 24 -13.50 33.82 0.01
N GLN A 25 -14.28 32.81 0.32
CA GLN A 25 -14.83 31.87 -0.68
C GLN A 25 -15.62 32.63 -1.77
N ARG A 26 -16.46 33.58 -1.37
CA ARG A 26 -17.26 34.39 -2.30
C ARG A 26 -16.42 35.36 -3.11
N SER A 27 -15.35 35.93 -2.54
CA SER A 27 -14.42 36.82 -3.26
C SER A 27 -13.63 36.09 -4.35
N GLY A 28 -13.45 34.78 -4.22
CA GLY A 28 -12.84 33.91 -5.24
C GLY A 28 -13.81 33.47 -6.36
N ALA A 29 -14.97 34.10 -6.47
CA ALA A 29 -15.97 33.76 -7.49
C ALA A 29 -15.48 34.04 -8.91
N TYR A 30 -15.83 33.14 -9.85
CA TYR A 30 -15.58 33.30 -11.27
C TYR A 30 -16.80 32.78 -12.04
N ARG A 31 -17.21 33.53 -13.07
CA ARG A 31 -18.44 33.21 -13.84
C ARG A 31 -19.67 32.97 -12.96
N GLY A 32 -19.75 33.68 -11.85
CA GLY A 32 -20.88 33.63 -10.93
C GLY A 32 -20.87 32.49 -9.92
N VAL A 33 -19.93 31.55 -9.99
CA VAL A 33 -19.79 30.44 -9.05
C VAL A 33 -18.61 30.62 -8.12
N TRP A 34 -18.69 30.06 -6.91
CA TRP A 34 -17.65 30.09 -5.90
C TRP A 34 -17.59 28.75 -5.14
N GLY A 35 -16.63 28.57 -4.27
CA GLY A 35 -16.47 27.33 -3.48
C GLY A 35 -15.20 26.57 -3.87
N LYS A 36 -14.07 27.29 -3.92
CA LYS A 36 -12.74 26.67 -4.13
C LYS A 36 -12.31 25.97 -2.86
N SER A 37 -12.12 24.66 -2.95
CA SER A 37 -11.62 23.84 -1.87
C SER A 37 -10.88 22.62 -2.44
N GLU A 38 -10.40 21.72 -1.60
CA GLU A 38 -9.86 20.45 -2.08
C GLU A 38 -10.91 19.69 -2.90
N GLY A 39 -10.49 18.99 -3.92
CA GLY A 39 -11.41 18.22 -4.75
C GLY A 39 -10.76 17.65 -6.00
N CYS A 40 -11.52 16.81 -6.69
CA CYS A 40 -11.15 16.31 -8.00
C CYS A 40 -11.26 17.42 -9.05
N TYR A 41 -10.37 17.42 -10.03
CA TYR A 41 -10.38 18.34 -11.15
C TYR A 41 -10.29 17.60 -12.50
N CYS A 42 -10.58 18.27 -13.60
CA CYS A 42 -10.65 17.67 -14.94
C CYS A 42 -9.24 17.36 -15.50
N ALA A 43 -8.57 16.45 -14.86
CA ALA A 43 -7.36 15.78 -15.33
C ALA A 43 -7.35 14.36 -14.75
N TYR A 44 -6.73 13.44 -15.46
CA TYR A 44 -6.70 12.05 -15.06
C TYR A 44 -5.29 11.63 -14.68
N ASP A 45 -5.21 10.68 -13.78
CA ASP A 45 -3.97 9.95 -13.52
C ASP A 45 -3.75 8.85 -14.58
N ARG A 46 -2.69 8.06 -14.41
CA ARG A 46 -2.35 6.97 -15.34
C ARG A 46 -3.40 5.84 -15.36
N ASP A 47 -4.19 5.75 -14.31
CA ASP A 47 -5.21 4.72 -14.12
C ASP A 47 -6.61 5.21 -14.53
N GLY A 48 -6.71 6.43 -15.08
CA GLY A 48 -7.97 7.00 -15.54
C GLY A 48 -8.85 7.57 -14.44
N ASN A 49 -8.34 7.72 -13.22
CA ASN A 49 -9.07 8.38 -12.14
C ASN A 49 -8.89 9.89 -12.23
N TYR A 50 -9.91 10.64 -11.86
CA TYR A 50 -9.76 12.07 -11.69
C TYR A 50 -8.68 12.40 -10.65
N ARG A 51 -7.79 13.31 -11.00
CA ARG A 51 -6.78 13.79 -10.07
C ARG A 51 -7.42 14.64 -8.99
N TYR A 52 -6.88 14.51 -7.78
CA TYR A 52 -7.35 15.20 -6.58
C TYR A 52 -6.22 16.07 -6.01
N LYS A 53 -6.56 17.28 -5.55
CA LYS A 53 -5.62 18.14 -4.83
C LYS A 53 -6.31 19.18 -3.98
N ALA A 54 -5.53 19.81 -3.09
CA ALA A 54 -5.95 21.01 -2.38
C ALA A 54 -6.03 22.18 -3.38
N ILE A 55 -7.22 22.75 -3.51
CA ILE A 55 -7.53 23.93 -4.31
C ILE A 55 -8.16 24.94 -3.36
N GLY A 56 -7.64 26.15 -3.32
CA GLY A 56 -8.10 27.14 -2.36
C GLY A 56 -8.24 28.53 -2.97
N VAL A 57 -8.77 29.44 -2.16
CA VAL A 57 -8.80 30.87 -2.44
C VAL A 57 -7.51 31.49 -1.93
N SER A 58 -6.77 32.21 -2.77
CA SER A 58 -5.44 32.75 -2.43
C SER A 58 -5.45 33.62 -1.17
N SER A 59 -6.54 34.34 -0.90
CA SER A 59 -6.69 35.16 0.31
C SER A 59 -6.90 34.38 1.60
N LEU A 60 -7.17 33.06 1.52
CA LEU A 60 -7.40 32.15 2.64
C LEU A 60 -6.31 31.10 2.77
N ALA A 61 -5.36 31.05 1.84
CA ALA A 61 -4.36 30.01 1.79
C ALA A 61 -3.12 30.39 2.59
N LEU A 62 -2.53 29.40 3.29
CA LEU A 62 -1.26 29.55 4.01
C LEU A 62 -0.04 29.46 3.09
N GLY A 63 -0.24 29.00 1.84
CA GLY A 63 0.81 28.84 0.83
C GLY A 63 0.32 29.21 -0.57
N PRO A 64 1.18 29.10 -1.61
CA PRO A 64 0.81 29.43 -2.98
C PRO A 64 -0.35 28.56 -3.45
N CYS A 65 -1.50 29.15 -3.71
CA CYS A 65 -2.60 28.49 -4.42
C CYS A 65 -2.43 28.72 -5.91
N GLY A 66 -2.38 27.66 -6.71
CA GLY A 66 -2.39 27.74 -8.16
C GLY A 66 -3.62 28.50 -8.66
N GLY A 67 -3.49 29.15 -9.82
CA GLY A 67 -4.58 29.94 -10.46
C GLY A 67 -5.78 29.11 -10.92
N GLU A 68 -6.02 27.97 -10.32
CA GLU A 68 -7.04 27.01 -10.70
C GLU A 68 -8.45 27.48 -10.36
N ARG A 69 -9.39 27.16 -11.22
CA ARG A 69 -10.78 27.58 -11.15
C ARG A 69 -11.70 26.36 -11.04
N VAL A 70 -11.51 25.58 -9.96
CA VAL A 70 -12.30 24.40 -9.65
C VAL A 70 -13.18 24.69 -8.44
N TYR A 71 -14.48 24.41 -8.57
CA TYR A 71 -15.52 24.79 -7.61
C TYR A 71 -16.31 23.55 -7.18
N SER A 72 -16.33 23.27 -5.89
CA SER A 72 -16.96 22.09 -5.31
C SER A 72 -18.24 22.45 -4.56
N PRO A 73 -19.38 21.76 -4.81
CA PRO A 73 -20.66 22.04 -4.17
C PRO A 73 -20.62 21.93 -2.64
N TYR A 74 -19.80 21.02 -2.08
CA TYR A 74 -19.75 20.83 -0.63
C TYR A 74 -19.27 22.10 0.11
N SER A 75 -18.46 22.94 -0.52
CA SER A 75 -18.09 24.25 0.03
C SER A 75 -19.30 25.15 0.25
N SER A 76 -20.30 25.07 -0.64
CA SER A 76 -21.55 25.81 -0.47
C SER A 76 -22.35 25.28 0.72
N TYR A 77 -22.43 23.97 0.90
CA TYR A 77 -23.11 23.38 2.04
C TYR A 77 -22.42 23.75 3.36
N LEU A 78 -21.09 23.78 3.41
CA LEU A 78 -20.37 24.25 4.60
C LEU A 78 -20.66 25.72 4.90
N VAL A 79 -20.69 26.60 3.90
CA VAL A 79 -21.02 28.03 4.05
C VAL A 79 -22.50 28.23 4.42
N MET A 80 -23.39 27.29 4.11
CA MET A 80 -24.81 27.37 4.46
C MET A 80 -25.04 27.57 5.96
N GLN A 81 -24.14 27.10 6.80
CA GLN A 81 -24.19 27.26 8.25
C GLN A 81 -24.05 28.70 8.72
N CYS A 82 -23.49 29.61 7.91
CA CYS A 82 -23.33 31.01 8.22
C CYS A 82 -24.00 31.96 7.20
N SER A 83 -24.31 31.50 5.99
CA SER A 83 -24.98 32.29 4.95
C SER A 83 -25.82 31.40 4.05
N ARG A 84 -27.02 31.06 4.55
CA ARG A 84 -27.96 30.15 3.86
C ARG A 84 -28.35 30.65 2.47
N ARG A 85 -28.66 31.94 2.34
CA ARG A 85 -29.10 32.55 1.06
C ARG A 85 -27.98 32.45 0.01
N ALA A 86 -26.75 32.86 0.35
CA ALA A 86 -25.63 32.84 -0.60
C ALA A 86 -25.28 31.41 -1.04
N ALA A 87 -25.38 30.43 -0.13
CA ALA A 87 -25.13 29.02 -0.44
C ALA A 87 -26.16 28.47 -1.44
N LEU A 88 -27.46 28.73 -1.21
CA LEU A 88 -28.55 28.29 -2.10
C LEU A 88 -28.44 28.93 -3.49
N GLU A 89 -28.11 30.23 -3.57
CA GLU A 89 -27.89 30.92 -4.82
C GLU A 89 -26.73 30.31 -5.61
N ASN A 90 -25.63 29.93 -4.93
CA ASN A 90 -24.49 29.30 -5.60
C ASN A 90 -24.81 27.87 -6.05
N LEU A 91 -25.51 27.08 -5.25
CA LEU A 91 -25.96 25.73 -5.63
C LEU A 91 -26.88 25.79 -6.87
N SER A 92 -27.79 26.79 -6.92
CA SER A 92 -28.63 27.00 -8.10
C SER A 92 -27.82 27.26 -9.35
N ARG A 93 -26.79 28.11 -9.27
CA ARG A 93 -25.87 28.38 -10.40
C ARG A 93 -25.07 27.16 -10.80
N LEU A 94 -24.55 26.39 -9.84
CA LEU A 94 -23.84 25.14 -10.14
C LEU A 94 -24.74 24.13 -10.85
N ARG A 95 -26.04 24.10 -10.50
CA ARG A 95 -27.04 23.28 -11.21
C ARG A 95 -27.21 23.69 -12.68
N GLU A 96 -27.17 24.98 -12.99
CA GLU A 96 -27.23 25.51 -14.37
C GLU A 96 -26.04 25.03 -15.23
N TYR A 97 -24.87 24.75 -14.62
CA TYR A 97 -23.71 24.14 -15.29
C TYR A 97 -23.82 22.61 -15.45
N GLY A 98 -24.96 22.00 -15.11
CA GLY A 98 -25.16 20.56 -15.24
C GLY A 98 -24.52 19.73 -14.10
N MET A 99 -24.20 20.38 -12.99
CA MET A 99 -23.56 19.73 -11.84
C MET A 99 -24.47 18.80 -11.04
N TYR A 100 -25.78 18.74 -11.35
CA TYR A 100 -26.76 17.94 -10.60
C TYR A 100 -27.14 16.68 -11.38
N GLY A 101 -26.82 15.51 -10.80
CA GLY A 101 -27.08 14.21 -11.39
C GLY A 101 -28.09 13.37 -10.58
N ARG A 102 -28.17 12.10 -10.89
CA ARG A 102 -29.10 11.14 -10.26
C ARG A 102 -28.94 11.05 -8.72
N TYR A 103 -27.72 11.18 -8.23
CA TYR A 103 -27.39 11.02 -6.81
C TYR A 103 -27.03 12.35 -6.12
N GLY A 104 -27.46 13.48 -6.69
CA GLY A 104 -27.15 14.81 -6.19
C GLY A 104 -26.08 15.51 -7.01
N PHE A 105 -25.38 16.46 -6.38
CA PHE A 105 -24.32 17.20 -7.05
C PHE A 105 -23.08 16.33 -7.28
N TYR A 106 -22.51 16.44 -8.48
CA TYR A 106 -21.19 15.91 -8.82
C TYR A 106 -20.09 16.63 -8.04
N GLU A 107 -18.90 16.08 -8.06
CA GLU A 107 -17.76 16.48 -7.24
C GLU A 107 -17.31 17.91 -7.42
N SER A 108 -17.10 18.34 -8.67
CA SER A 108 -16.63 19.70 -8.96
C SER A 108 -16.92 20.17 -10.38
N LEU A 109 -16.93 21.49 -10.52
CA LEU A 109 -16.97 22.23 -11.79
C LEU A 109 -15.58 22.80 -12.07
N ASP A 110 -14.92 22.36 -13.15
CA ASP A 110 -13.64 22.90 -13.59
C ASP A 110 -13.83 23.95 -14.68
N LEU A 111 -13.42 25.16 -14.36
CA LEU A 111 -13.43 26.35 -15.24
C LEU A 111 -11.99 26.82 -15.54
N THR A 112 -10.97 25.98 -15.35
CA THR A 112 -9.58 26.35 -15.53
C THR A 112 -9.23 26.41 -17.01
N PRO A 113 -8.88 27.58 -17.58
CA PRO A 113 -8.70 27.74 -19.02
C PRO A 113 -7.66 26.82 -19.66
N SER A 114 -6.61 26.45 -18.92
CA SER A 114 -5.58 25.53 -19.42
C SER A 114 -6.10 24.09 -19.64
N ARG A 115 -7.26 23.74 -19.09
CA ARG A 115 -7.88 22.43 -19.26
C ARG A 115 -9.15 22.44 -20.09
N VAL A 116 -9.92 23.51 -20.02
CA VAL A 116 -11.25 23.57 -20.64
C VAL A 116 -11.42 24.73 -21.62
N GLY A 117 -10.38 25.53 -21.89
CA GLY A 117 -10.47 26.72 -22.71
C GLY A 117 -11.52 27.70 -22.16
N ASP A 118 -12.40 28.20 -23.02
CA ASP A 118 -13.52 29.05 -22.64
C ASP A 118 -14.76 28.27 -22.15
N GLY A 119 -14.73 26.94 -22.19
CA GLY A 119 -15.82 26.06 -21.77
C GLY A 119 -15.83 25.80 -20.26
N HIS A 120 -16.39 24.65 -19.91
CA HIS A 120 -16.37 24.09 -18.57
C HIS A 120 -16.35 22.57 -18.63
N ALA A 121 -15.92 21.92 -17.54
CA ALA A 121 -16.02 20.49 -17.39
C ALA A 121 -16.64 20.14 -16.03
N VAL A 122 -17.60 19.21 -16.06
CA VAL A 122 -18.18 18.63 -14.85
C VAL A 122 -17.42 17.38 -14.49
N VAL A 123 -16.81 17.35 -13.31
CA VAL A 123 -16.14 16.17 -12.77
C VAL A 123 -17.18 15.22 -12.23
N ARG A 124 -17.57 14.24 -13.03
CA ARG A 124 -18.69 13.32 -12.75
C ARG A 124 -18.27 12.18 -11.82
N SER A 125 -17.88 12.53 -10.62
CA SER A 125 -17.61 11.60 -9.52
C SER A 125 -18.37 12.04 -8.27
N TYR A 126 -18.38 11.18 -7.26
CA TYR A 126 -18.97 11.43 -5.95
C TYR A 126 -17.97 11.03 -4.89
N MET A 127 -17.51 11.98 -4.10
CA MET A 127 -16.59 11.74 -2.99
C MET A 127 -17.39 11.54 -1.71
N SER A 128 -17.26 10.36 -1.09
CA SER A 128 -18.10 10.01 0.06
C SER A 128 -17.94 10.96 1.24
N HIS A 129 -16.71 11.43 1.52
CA HIS A 129 -16.47 12.40 2.59
C HIS A 129 -17.05 13.79 2.27
N HIS A 130 -17.02 14.26 1.02
CA HIS A 130 -17.67 15.51 0.62
C HIS A 130 -19.20 15.42 0.70
N MET A 131 -19.75 14.26 0.33
CA MET A 131 -21.18 13.99 0.51
C MET A 131 -21.56 13.96 1.98
N GLY A 132 -20.76 13.29 2.82
CA GLY A 132 -20.97 13.25 4.27
C GLY A 132 -20.91 14.63 4.92
N MET A 133 -19.93 15.47 4.56
CA MET A 133 -19.85 16.85 5.02
C MET A 133 -21.08 17.68 4.59
N SER A 134 -21.54 17.48 3.35
CA SER A 134 -22.73 18.16 2.83
C SER A 134 -23.99 17.78 3.59
N LEU A 135 -24.19 16.49 3.85
CA LEU A 135 -25.34 15.97 4.61
C LEU A 135 -25.31 16.46 6.06
N ALA A 136 -24.16 16.43 6.73
CA ALA A 136 -24.01 16.95 8.09
C ALA A 136 -24.29 18.46 8.16
N ALA A 137 -23.85 19.23 7.14
CA ALA A 137 -24.16 20.66 7.07
C ALA A 137 -25.64 20.93 6.84
N ILE A 138 -26.31 20.15 5.98
CA ILE A 138 -27.76 20.24 5.74
C ILE A 138 -28.51 19.87 7.03
N ASP A 139 -28.14 18.77 7.69
CA ASP A 139 -28.78 18.35 8.94
C ASP A 139 -28.68 19.44 10.01
N ASN A 140 -27.50 19.99 10.23
CA ASN A 140 -27.31 21.10 11.18
C ASN A 140 -28.21 22.33 10.88
N VAL A 141 -28.42 22.63 9.61
CA VAL A 141 -29.25 23.78 9.21
C VAL A 141 -30.76 23.48 9.30
N CYS A 142 -31.15 22.26 8.94
CA CYS A 142 -32.58 21.87 8.90
C CYS A 142 -33.12 21.41 10.26
N SER A 143 -32.27 20.76 11.07
CA SER A 143 -32.66 20.15 12.35
C SER A 143 -32.22 21.00 13.56
N GLY A 144 -31.90 22.29 13.35
CA GLY A 144 -31.50 23.20 14.44
C GLY A 144 -30.19 22.86 15.13
N GLY A 145 -29.28 22.11 14.44
CA GLY A 145 -27.97 21.76 14.99
C GLY A 145 -27.94 20.49 15.82
N ILE A 146 -28.90 19.59 15.64
CA ILE A 146 -29.00 18.34 16.42
C ILE A 146 -27.71 17.45 16.29
N PHE A 147 -27.05 17.48 15.13
CA PHE A 147 -25.79 16.77 14.95
C PHE A 147 -24.70 17.32 15.88
N ARG A 148 -24.58 18.65 15.99
CA ARG A 148 -23.64 19.32 16.92
C ARG A 148 -23.99 19.03 18.38
N GLU A 149 -25.27 19.07 18.71
CA GLU A 149 -25.74 18.75 20.07
C GLU A 149 -25.38 17.31 20.46
N ARG A 150 -25.49 16.37 19.53
CA ARG A 150 -25.03 14.99 19.77
C ARG A 150 -23.52 14.91 19.95
N MET A 151 -22.76 15.65 19.15
CA MET A 151 -21.30 15.68 19.24
C MET A 151 -20.80 16.32 20.54
N SER A 152 -21.46 17.39 21.02
CA SER A 152 -21.09 18.05 22.29
C SER A 152 -21.36 17.18 23.54
N ARG A 153 -22.08 16.07 23.39
CA ARG A 153 -22.24 15.08 24.48
C ARG A 153 -21.02 14.15 24.63
N ILE A 154 -20.08 14.19 23.70
CA ILE A 154 -18.82 13.45 23.79
C ILE A 154 -17.89 14.26 24.70
N PRO A 155 -17.42 13.71 25.84
CA PRO A 155 -16.65 14.47 26.83
C PRO A 155 -15.39 15.13 26.27
N GLU A 156 -14.68 14.46 25.38
CA GLU A 156 -13.46 14.96 24.74
C GLU A 156 -13.73 16.18 23.86
N LEU A 157 -14.85 16.18 23.14
CA LEU A 157 -15.24 17.33 22.32
C LEU A 157 -15.79 18.49 23.18
N ALA A 158 -16.55 18.19 24.23
CA ALA A 158 -17.00 19.19 25.17
C ALA A 158 -15.83 19.92 25.86
N CYS A 159 -14.77 19.19 26.24
CA CYS A 159 -13.54 19.78 26.75
C CYS A 159 -12.83 20.67 25.70
N ALA A 160 -12.82 20.24 24.43
CA ALA A 160 -12.20 21.01 23.35
C ALA A 160 -12.95 22.31 23.02
N GLU A 161 -14.27 22.37 23.24
CA GLU A 161 -15.05 23.59 23.01
C GLU A 161 -14.53 24.79 23.79
N THR A 162 -14.04 24.58 25.01
CA THR A 162 -13.49 25.66 25.84
C THR A 162 -12.23 26.30 25.25
N LEU A 163 -11.45 25.55 24.47
CA LEU A 163 -10.27 26.05 23.77
C LEU A 163 -10.63 26.94 22.57
N THR A 164 -11.86 26.87 22.09
CA THR A 164 -12.34 27.65 20.94
C THR A 164 -12.92 29.00 21.31
N ASP A 165 -13.05 29.29 22.61
CA ASP A 165 -13.57 30.56 23.12
C ASP A 165 -12.51 31.68 23.18
N GLU A 166 -11.33 31.42 22.61
CA GLU A 166 -10.21 32.36 22.59
C GLU A 166 -10.52 33.61 21.73
N ARG A 167 -10.20 34.78 22.27
CA ARG A 167 -10.36 36.04 21.54
C ARG A 167 -9.01 36.51 21.00
N ILE A 168 -9.00 37.03 19.78
CA ILE A 168 -7.77 37.59 19.19
C ILE A 168 -7.34 38.83 19.94
N PRO A 169 -6.11 38.88 20.55
CA PRO A 169 -5.59 40.09 21.16
C PRO A 169 -5.43 41.21 20.12
N VAL A 170 -5.91 42.40 20.46
CA VAL A 170 -5.73 43.57 19.58
C VAL A 170 -4.24 43.99 19.65
N GLY A 171 -3.54 43.91 18.50
CA GLY A 171 -2.20 44.45 18.34
C GLY A 171 -1.05 43.44 18.15
N SER A 172 -1.30 42.15 17.87
CA SER A 172 -0.24 41.18 17.59
C SER A 172 0.32 41.26 16.15
N LEU A 173 1.67 41.24 16.02
CA LEU A 173 2.40 41.26 14.74
C LEU A 173 3.07 39.91 14.48
N ALA A 174 3.02 39.42 13.23
CA ALA A 174 3.68 38.21 12.80
C ALA A 174 5.08 38.48 12.17
N PRO A 175 6.15 37.74 12.54
CA PRO A 175 7.50 37.95 12.00
C PRO A 175 7.70 37.27 10.62
N ARG A 176 8.66 37.81 9.81
CA ARG A 176 9.09 37.29 8.51
C ARG A 176 10.31 36.40 8.65
N VAL A 177 10.38 35.32 7.87
CA VAL A 177 11.50 34.37 7.83
C VAL A 177 12.26 34.46 6.51
N GLU A 178 13.60 34.52 6.54
CA GLU A 178 14.49 34.53 5.37
C GLU A 178 15.28 33.23 5.23
N SER A 179 15.57 32.80 3.98
CA SER A 179 16.29 31.56 3.65
C SER A 179 17.67 31.81 3.03
N ILE A 180 18.66 30.98 3.37
CA ILE A 180 20.06 31.05 2.92
C ILE A 180 20.43 29.76 2.16
N LYS A 181 21.15 29.89 1.00
CA LYS A 181 21.61 28.78 0.14
C LYS A 181 23.14 28.65 0.17
N THR A 182 23.67 27.46 0.35
CA THR A 182 25.11 27.15 0.26
C THR A 182 25.40 25.93 -0.61
N ARG A 183 26.53 25.94 -1.38
CA ARG A 183 27.02 24.85 -2.28
C ARG A 183 28.33 24.26 -1.77
N VAL A 184 28.47 22.92 -1.77
CA VAL A 184 29.69 22.19 -1.36
C VAL A 184 30.19 21.20 -2.44
N ARG A 185 31.53 21.04 -2.56
CA ARG A 185 32.25 20.17 -3.54
C ARG A 185 32.73 18.85 -2.90
N ARG A 186 32.72 17.78 -3.70
CA ARG A 186 32.99 16.36 -3.35
C ARG A 186 34.46 15.94 -3.47
N ARG A 187 34.91 14.98 -2.63
CA ARG A 187 36.14 14.20 -2.79
C ARG A 187 35.97 12.77 -2.23
N GLU A 188 36.36 11.72 -2.98
CA GLU A 188 36.19 10.31 -2.57
C GLU A 188 37.53 9.66 -2.16
N SER A 189 37.50 8.75 -1.18
CA SER A 189 38.60 7.83 -0.88
C SER A 189 38.06 6.41 -0.61
N ARG A 190 38.76 5.37 -1.15
CA ARG A 190 38.39 3.96 -0.99
C ARG A 190 39.30 3.27 0.02
N THR A 191 38.72 2.63 1.03
CA THR A 191 39.36 1.65 1.90
C THR A 191 38.58 0.33 1.85
N ARG A 192 39.30 -0.79 1.81
CA ARG A 192 38.73 -2.15 1.74
C ARG A 192 38.52 -2.68 3.15
N GLU A 193 37.28 -2.97 3.54
CA GLU A 193 36.94 -3.62 4.82
C GLU A 193 36.67 -5.12 4.58
N CYS A 194 37.03 -5.98 5.55
CA CYS A 194 36.68 -7.40 5.51
C CYS A 194 35.22 -7.58 5.81
N LEU A 195 34.55 -8.43 5.05
CA LEU A 195 33.14 -8.75 5.19
C LEU A 195 32.95 -9.95 6.11
N PRO A 196 32.02 -9.91 7.08
CA PRO A 196 31.71 -11.07 7.92
C PRO A 196 31.02 -12.17 7.11
N GLU A 197 31.32 -13.43 7.44
CA GLU A 197 30.56 -14.57 6.93
C GLU A 197 29.20 -14.62 7.65
N LEU A 198 28.13 -14.72 6.87
CA LEU A 198 26.77 -14.78 7.40
C LEU A 198 26.34 -16.24 7.65
N PRO A 199 25.59 -16.52 8.73
CA PRO A 199 25.16 -17.88 9.06
C PRO A 199 24.34 -18.52 7.93
N ALA A 200 24.51 -19.83 7.70
CA ALA A 200 23.67 -20.61 6.78
C ALA A 200 22.28 -20.87 7.38
N GLY A 201 21.25 -21.04 6.54
CA GLY A 201 19.91 -21.43 6.97
C GLY A 201 18.99 -20.27 7.41
N ILE A 202 19.30 -19.03 7.07
CA ILE A 202 18.50 -17.85 7.42
C ILE A 202 17.74 -17.34 6.19
N ARG A 203 16.46 -16.98 6.36
CA ARG A 203 15.63 -16.33 5.33
C ARG A 203 16.30 -15.07 4.80
N ARG A 204 16.36 -14.92 3.47
CA ARG A 204 16.98 -13.78 2.79
C ARG A 204 16.07 -13.25 1.70
N ALA A 205 16.22 -11.96 1.41
CA ALA A 205 15.62 -11.30 0.26
C ALA A 205 16.69 -10.43 -0.44
N SER A 206 16.83 -10.59 -1.74
CA SER A 206 17.82 -9.86 -2.56
C SER A 206 17.10 -8.99 -3.57
N LEU A 207 17.57 -7.77 -3.74
CA LEU A 207 17.04 -6.77 -4.67
C LEU A 207 18.03 -6.57 -5.83
N VAL A 208 17.55 -6.84 -7.04
CA VAL A 208 18.33 -6.68 -8.28
C VAL A 208 17.60 -5.73 -9.21
N SER A 209 18.36 -4.90 -9.92
CA SER A 209 17.80 -3.92 -10.83
C SER A 209 18.72 -3.69 -12.02
N ASP A 210 18.11 -3.55 -13.19
CA ASP A 210 18.74 -2.99 -14.38
C ASP A 210 17.96 -1.72 -14.81
N GLY A 211 18.08 -0.68 -14.00
CA GLY A 211 17.50 0.64 -14.26
C GLY A 211 15.97 0.68 -14.29
N ALA A 212 15.34 0.08 -15.27
CA ALA A 212 13.89 0.11 -15.44
C ALA A 212 13.19 -1.11 -14.82
N MET A 213 13.83 -2.29 -14.85
CA MET A 213 13.27 -3.53 -14.31
C MET A 213 13.88 -3.86 -12.95
N HIS A 214 13.03 -4.18 -11.97
CA HIS A 214 13.45 -4.49 -10.62
C HIS A 214 12.87 -5.82 -10.17
N ILE A 215 13.67 -6.61 -9.46
CA ILE A 215 13.31 -7.92 -8.92
C ILE A 215 13.68 -7.94 -7.44
N CYS A 216 12.75 -8.28 -6.58
CA CYS A 216 13.02 -8.68 -5.21
C CYS A 216 12.75 -10.17 -5.07
N LEU A 217 13.80 -10.99 -4.96
CA LEU A 217 13.73 -12.45 -4.82
C LEU A 217 13.95 -12.85 -3.36
N CYS A 218 13.07 -13.66 -2.84
CA CYS A 218 13.07 -14.13 -1.46
C CYS A 218 13.42 -15.63 -1.35
N SER A 219 14.00 -16.06 -0.25
CA SER A 219 14.38 -17.44 0.00
C SER A 219 13.20 -18.42 0.08
N ASP A 220 12.01 -17.93 0.40
CA ASP A 220 10.74 -18.70 0.35
C ASP A 220 10.17 -18.86 -1.08
N GLY A 221 10.94 -18.48 -2.10
CA GLY A 221 10.55 -18.56 -3.50
C GLY A 221 9.59 -17.45 -3.97
N CYS A 222 9.29 -16.50 -3.11
CA CYS A 222 8.49 -15.33 -3.45
C CYS A 222 9.31 -14.33 -4.26
N ALA A 223 8.81 -13.87 -5.40
CA ALA A 223 9.45 -12.79 -6.12
C ALA A 223 8.47 -11.68 -6.47
N GLU A 224 8.91 -10.44 -6.30
CA GLU A 224 8.24 -9.24 -6.75
C GLU A 224 8.93 -8.70 -7.98
N LEU A 225 8.14 -8.34 -8.99
CA LEU A 225 8.61 -7.70 -10.21
C LEU A 225 8.06 -6.28 -10.30
N ARG A 226 8.90 -5.34 -10.70
CA ARG A 226 8.50 -3.95 -10.94
C ARG A 226 9.07 -3.41 -12.24
N TYR A 227 8.30 -2.54 -12.88
CA TYR A 227 8.76 -1.67 -13.95
C TYR A 227 8.79 -0.23 -13.45
N GLY A 228 9.96 0.29 -13.17
CA GLY A 228 10.12 1.49 -12.36
C GLY A 228 9.43 1.33 -11.01
N ARG A 229 8.48 2.20 -10.70
CA ARG A 229 7.68 2.10 -9.46
C ARG A 229 6.37 1.32 -9.62
N LEU A 230 6.09 0.81 -10.81
CA LEU A 230 4.86 0.06 -11.10
C LEU A 230 5.05 -1.41 -10.74
N PRO A 231 4.32 -1.98 -9.75
CA PRO A 231 4.32 -3.40 -9.49
C PRO A 231 3.66 -4.16 -10.65
N LEU A 232 4.34 -5.19 -11.13
CA LEU A 232 3.83 -6.08 -12.19
C LEU A 232 3.03 -7.26 -11.61
N CYS A 233 3.31 -7.63 -10.37
CA CYS A 233 2.62 -8.70 -9.65
C CYS A 233 2.42 -8.30 -8.17
N GLY A 234 1.98 -9.26 -7.34
CA GLY A 234 1.91 -9.09 -5.90
C GLY A 234 3.22 -8.59 -5.30
N THR A 235 3.17 -7.90 -4.17
CA THR A 235 4.36 -7.31 -3.52
C THR A 235 4.83 -8.17 -2.35
N VAL A 236 6.15 -8.32 -2.20
CA VAL A 236 6.76 -9.02 -1.06
C VAL A 236 6.70 -8.22 0.23
N SER A 237 6.53 -6.91 0.11
CA SER A 237 6.37 -6.01 1.24
C SER A 237 4.91 -6.00 1.69
N VAL A 238 4.60 -6.78 2.70
CA VAL A 238 3.31 -6.73 3.41
C VAL A 238 3.21 -5.45 4.22
N ARG A 239 2.03 -4.83 4.32
CA ARG A 239 1.79 -3.65 5.16
C ARG A 239 2.18 -3.90 6.62
N ASN A 240 2.41 -2.81 7.35
CA ASN A 240 2.62 -2.81 8.82
C ASN A 240 1.38 -3.25 9.60
N ASP A 241 0.69 -4.30 9.18
CA ASP A 241 -0.39 -4.83 9.97
C ASP A 241 0.19 -5.34 11.28
N ILE A 242 -0.19 -4.66 12.38
CA ILE A 242 -0.02 -5.23 13.71
C ILE A 242 -0.88 -6.49 13.66
N SER A 243 -0.23 -7.63 13.44
CA SER A 243 -0.94 -8.89 13.37
C SER A 243 -1.70 -9.07 14.68
N LEU A 244 -3.03 -9.13 14.61
CA LEU A 244 -3.92 -9.44 15.75
C LEU A 244 -3.53 -10.76 16.46
N ALA A 245 -2.83 -11.64 15.75
CA ALA A 245 -2.23 -12.85 16.32
C ALA A 245 -1.31 -12.56 17.52
N ARG A 246 -0.80 -11.32 17.68
CA ARG A 246 -0.01 -10.94 18.86
C ARG A 246 -0.85 -10.32 19.98
N ILE A 247 -2.07 -9.88 19.71
CA ILE A 247 -2.99 -9.38 20.74
C ILE A 247 -3.61 -10.56 21.50
N SER A 248 -3.80 -11.72 20.87
CA SER A 248 -4.40 -12.90 21.47
C SER A 248 -3.46 -13.74 22.36
N GLY A 249 -2.14 -13.62 22.17
CA GLY A 249 -1.13 -14.35 22.96
C GLY A 249 -0.86 -13.83 24.38
N GLY A 250 -1.50 -12.74 24.81
CA GLY A 250 -1.25 -12.07 26.08
C GLY A 250 -2.47 -11.82 26.96
N ALA A 251 -3.64 -12.36 26.63
CA ALA A 251 -4.81 -12.27 27.49
C ALA A 251 -4.67 -13.28 28.64
N ASP A 252 -3.92 -12.91 29.68
CA ASP A 252 -4.08 -13.51 30.99
C ASP A 252 -5.55 -13.35 31.41
N SER A 253 -6.23 -14.50 31.59
CA SER A 253 -7.65 -14.65 31.89
C SER A 253 -8.08 -14.06 33.25
N ASN A 254 -7.27 -13.22 33.89
CA ASN A 254 -7.50 -12.72 35.24
C ASN A 254 -7.94 -11.24 35.34
N ILE A 255 -8.17 -10.53 34.25
CA ILE A 255 -8.54 -9.10 34.31
C ILE A 255 -10.04 -8.82 34.15
N MET A 256 -10.84 -9.82 33.79
CA MET A 256 -12.31 -9.67 33.72
C MET A 256 -13.01 -10.61 34.70
N GLY A 257 -13.18 -10.14 35.93
CA GLY A 257 -13.98 -10.79 36.97
C GLY A 257 -15.50 -10.72 36.76
N GLU A 258 -16.01 -10.82 35.55
CA GLU A 258 -17.43 -11.04 35.30
C GLU A 258 -17.59 -11.98 34.08
N LYS A 259 -18.21 -13.14 34.34
CA LYS A 259 -18.67 -14.07 33.30
C LYS A 259 -19.73 -13.39 32.43
N LYS A 260 -19.34 -12.77 31.33
CA LYS A 260 -20.22 -12.50 30.19
C LYS A 260 -19.92 -13.51 29.11
N SER A 261 -20.97 -14.07 28.51
CA SER A 261 -20.95 -15.04 27.41
C SER A 261 -19.91 -14.63 26.34
N GLY A 262 -18.75 -15.30 26.34
CA GLY A 262 -17.66 -15.00 25.45
C GLY A 262 -17.94 -15.56 24.05
N VAL A 263 -17.93 -14.73 23.05
CA VAL A 263 -17.77 -15.14 21.65
C VAL A 263 -16.28 -15.37 21.47
N ASP A 264 -15.86 -16.64 21.40
CA ASP A 264 -14.50 -16.98 20.97
C ASP A 264 -14.39 -16.71 19.47
N ILE A 265 -13.76 -15.62 19.10
CA ILE A 265 -13.33 -15.39 17.73
C ILE A 265 -12.03 -16.19 17.57
N ASP A 266 -12.05 -17.19 16.71
CA ASP A 266 -10.84 -17.94 16.34
C ASP A 266 -9.92 -17.03 15.53
N THR A 267 -9.06 -16.28 16.24
CA THR A 267 -8.11 -15.33 15.65
C THR A 267 -6.89 -16.02 15.04
N GLU A 268 -6.65 -17.30 15.30
CA GLU A 268 -5.57 -18.06 14.67
C GLU A 268 -5.83 -18.33 13.18
N SER A 269 -7.11 -18.34 12.75
CA SER A 269 -7.47 -18.46 11.34
C SER A 269 -7.48 -17.12 10.58
N MET A 270 -7.37 -16.00 11.30
CA MET A 270 -7.34 -14.66 10.72
C MET A 270 -5.91 -14.18 10.53
N LEU A 271 -5.50 -14.08 9.26
CA LEU A 271 -4.34 -13.35 8.79
C LEU A 271 -2.97 -13.85 9.24
N ARG A 272 -2.45 -14.82 8.52
CA ARG A 272 -1.01 -14.97 8.40
C ARG A 272 -0.52 -13.91 7.40
N PRO A 273 0.60 -13.22 7.67
CA PRO A 273 1.24 -12.31 6.71
C PRO A 273 1.55 -12.98 5.35
N GLU A 274 1.58 -14.30 5.31
CA GLU A 274 1.77 -15.14 4.14
C GLU A 274 0.64 -15.02 3.12
N ASP A 275 -0.61 -14.75 3.54
CA ASP A 275 -1.77 -14.67 2.65
C ASP A 275 -1.70 -13.47 1.68
N GLU A 276 -1.04 -12.37 2.05
CA GLU A 276 -0.89 -11.20 1.18
C GLU A 276 0.20 -11.35 0.11
N ARG A 277 1.12 -12.28 0.32
CA ARG A 277 2.25 -12.55 -0.60
C ARG A 277 1.90 -13.58 -1.68
N THR A 278 0.72 -14.16 -1.66
CA THR A 278 0.29 -15.20 -2.61
C THR A 278 0.24 -14.70 -4.05
N GLY A 279 -0.09 -13.43 -4.28
CA GLY A 279 -0.09 -12.82 -5.61
C GLY A 279 1.30 -12.50 -6.19
N CYS A 280 2.39 -12.71 -5.45
CA CYS A 280 3.76 -12.58 -5.95
C CYS A 280 4.07 -13.69 -6.96
N LEU A 281 5.12 -13.49 -7.74
CA LEU A 281 5.62 -14.51 -8.62
C LEU A 281 6.13 -15.72 -7.83
N ARG A 282 5.75 -16.92 -8.29
CA ARG A 282 6.19 -18.22 -7.81
C ARG A 282 6.57 -19.09 -9.00
N VAL A 283 7.58 -19.91 -8.80
CA VAL A 283 7.91 -21.01 -9.72
C VAL A 283 7.71 -22.32 -8.97
N VAL A 284 6.84 -23.17 -9.51
CA VAL A 284 6.63 -24.54 -9.01
C VAL A 284 7.39 -25.49 -9.90
N LEU A 285 8.13 -26.41 -9.32
CA LEU A 285 8.89 -27.42 -10.03
C LEU A 285 8.48 -28.84 -9.56
N ARG A 286 8.38 -29.75 -10.51
CA ARG A 286 8.30 -31.18 -10.29
C ARG A 286 9.34 -31.88 -11.13
N THR A 287 10.21 -32.68 -10.52
CA THR A 287 11.23 -33.45 -11.20
C THR A 287 10.91 -34.96 -11.12
N GLY A 288 10.80 -35.60 -12.28
CA GLY A 288 10.47 -37.03 -12.35
C GLY A 288 9.13 -37.36 -11.66
N SER A 289 9.16 -38.24 -10.65
CA SER A 289 7.99 -38.67 -9.85
C SER A 289 7.81 -37.88 -8.55
N ASP A 290 8.62 -36.85 -8.31
CA ASP A 290 8.56 -36.09 -7.05
C ASP A 290 7.24 -35.29 -6.95
N ALA A 291 6.84 -34.94 -5.73
CA ALA A 291 5.71 -34.08 -5.50
C ALA A 291 6.02 -32.64 -6.01
N PRO A 292 5.04 -31.94 -6.58
CA PRO A 292 5.23 -30.54 -6.97
C PRO A 292 5.60 -29.65 -5.76
N GLN A 293 6.62 -28.83 -5.88
CA GLN A 293 7.06 -27.93 -4.82
C GLN A 293 7.36 -26.53 -5.39
N ILE A 294 7.07 -25.50 -4.59
CA ILE A 294 7.57 -24.16 -4.86
C ILE A 294 9.09 -24.19 -4.71
N MET A 295 9.81 -23.61 -5.66
CA MET A 295 11.25 -23.45 -5.56
C MET A 295 11.57 -22.46 -4.43
N CYS A 296 12.15 -22.96 -3.35
CA CYS A 296 12.60 -22.19 -2.18
C CYS A 296 13.99 -22.67 -1.78
N GLY A 297 14.78 -21.80 -1.16
CA GLY A 297 16.15 -22.15 -0.75
C GLY A 297 17.05 -20.94 -0.52
N SER A 298 18.35 -21.13 -0.68
CA SER A 298 19.31 -20.05 -0.51
C SER A 298 19.29 -19.08 -1.71
N VAL A 299 19.31 -17.78 -1.42
CA VAL A 299 19.33 -16.72 -2.44
C VAL A 299 20.72 -16.08 -2.47
N HIS A 300 21.25 -15.93 -3.67
CA HIS A 300 22.51 -15.25 -3.95
C HIS A 300 22.32 -14.19 -5.05
N CYS A 301 23.01 -13.06 -4.95
CA CYS A 301 22.93 -11.94 -5.89
C CYS A 301 24.34 -11.50 -6.32
N ASP A 302 24.54 -11.31 -7.62
CA ASP A 302 25.77 -10.76 -8.20
C ASP A 302 25.68 -9.29 -8.61
N GLY A 303 24.55 -8.64 -8.28
CA GLY A 303 24.22 -7.26 -8.62
C GLY A 303 23.55 -7.10 -9.99
N GLU A 304 23.60 -8.09 -10.87
CA GLU A 304 22.95 -8.10 -12.19
C GLU A 304 21.86 -9.18 -12.27
N SER A 305 21.94 -10.20 -11.42
CA SER A 305 20.95 -11.27 -11.32
C SER A 305 20.82 -11.78 -9.89
N ALA A 306 19.69 -12.42 -9.60
CA ALA A 306 19.48 -13.16 -8.35
C ALA A 306 19.25 -14.63 -8.67
N GLU A 307 19.93 -15.51 -7.93
CA GLU A 307 19.82 -16.97 -8.06
C GLU A 307 19.34 -17.57 -6.75
N LEU A 308 18.30 -18.39 -6.84
CA LEU A 308 17.79 -19.22 -5.75
C LEU A 308 18.25 -20.65 -6.01
N THR A 309 18.84 -21.29 -4.98
CA THR A 309 19.28 -22.68 -5.03
C THR A 309 18.52 -23.47 -3.97
N THR A 310 17.78 -24.50 -4.39
CA THR A 310 17.04 -25.39 -3.50
C THR A 310 17.96 -26.38 -2.79
N ASP A 311 17.48 -27.03 -1.75
CA ASP A 311 18.22 -28.09 -1.04
C ASP A 311 18.52 -29.30 -1.93
N SER A 312 17.68 -29.54 -2.95
CA SER A 312 17.91 -30.57 -3.98
C SER A 312 18.98 -30.18 -5.00
N GLY A 313 19.46 -28.95 -4.97
CA GLY A 313 20.45 -28.40 -5.91
C GLY A 313 19.85 -27.88 -7.22
N ASP A 314 18.52 -27.83 -7.33
CA ASP A 314 17.85 -27.17 -8.44
C ASP A 314 17.99 -25.65 -8.31
N LYS A 315 18.12 -24.93 -9.42
CA LYS A 315 18.41 -23.50 -9.41
C LYS A 315 17.37 -22.72 -10.20
N LEU A 316 17.02 -21.54 -9.71
CA LEU A 316 16.23 -20.53 -10.41
C LEU A 316 17.01 -19.23 -10.43
N ARG A 317 17.39 -18.77 -11.60
CA ARG A 317 18.06 -17.49 -11.81
C ARG A 317 17.12 -16.49 -12.45
N MET A 318 17.03 -15.31 -11.90
CA MET A 318 16.19 -14.21 -12.38
C MET A 318 17.09 -13.05 -12.81
N ILE A 319 16.91 -12.58 -14.04
CA ILE A 319 17.74 -11.55 -14.68
C ILE A 319 16.83 -10.44 -15.19
N PRO A 320 16.88 -9.23 -14.61
CA PRO A 320 16.19 -8.07 -15.17
C PRO A 320 16.96 -7.55 -16.38
N ASP A 321 16.25 -7.07 -17.38
CA ASP A 321 16.82 -6.32 -18.52
C ASP A 321 15.95 -5.09 -18.80
N GLY A 322 16.43 -3.95 -18.31
CA GLY A 322 15.73 -2.67 -18.45
C GLY A 322 15.77 -2.10 -19.86
N SER A 323 16.70 -2.56 -20.73
CA SER A 323 16.78 -2.08 -22.12
C SER A 323 15.56 -2.50 -22.96
N ASP A 324 15.06 -3.71 -22.70
CA ASP A 324 13.92 -4.32 -23.40
C ASP A 324 12.71 -4.48 -22.49
N ASN A 325 12.77 -4.00 -21.23
CA ASN A 325 11.74 -4.15 -20.21
C ASN A 325 11.33 -5.62 -19.97
N THR A 326 12.32 -6.49 -19.87
CA THR A 326 12.11 -7.93 -19.71
C THR A 326 12.68 -8.47 -18.40
N VAL A 327 12.16 -9.60 -17.97
CA VAL A 327 12.74 -10.43 -16.91
C VAL A 327 12.87 -11.85 -17.45
N LEU A 328 14.09 -12.39 -17.39
CA LEU A 328 14.36 -13.79 -17.71
C LEU A 328 14.35 -14.62 -16.41
N LEU A 329 13.65 -15.75 -16.44
CA LEU A 329 13.59 -16.74 -15.38
C LEU A 329 14.18 -18.04 -15.92
N LEU A 330 15.34 -18.41 -15.46
CA LEU A 330 16.13 -19.52 -16.00
C LEU A 330 16.30 -20.57 -14.89
N GLY A 331 15.65 -21.71 -15.07
CA GLY A 331 15.69 -22.83 -14.15
C GLY A 331 16.60 -23.95 -14.66
N SER A 332 17.38 -24.58 -13.77
CA SER A 332 18.12 -25.80 -14.05
C SER A 332 17.85 -26.83 -12.96
N THR A 333 17.70 -28.08 -13.36
CA THR A 333 17.56 -29.20 -12.43
C THR A 333 18.93 -29.82 -12.10
N ALA A 334 19.04 -30.38 -10.90
CA ALA A 334 20.21 -31.15 -10.50
C ALA A 334 20.28 -32.45 -11.32
N GLY A 335 20.96 -32.41 -12.46
CA GLY A 335 21.03 -33.45 -13.47
C GLY A 335 20.00 -33.29 -14.60
N GLU A 336 20.19 -34.03 -15.71
CA GLU A 336 19.29 -33.99 -16.87
C GLU A 336 18.02 -34.82 -16.61
N ARG A 337 17.13 -34.32 -15.74
CA ARG A 337 15.86 -34.96 -15.42
C ARG A 337 14.70 -34.30 -16.19
N HIS A 338 13.69 -35.10 -16.52
CA HIS A 338 12.42 -34.55 -16.99
C HIS A 338 11.79 -33.71 -15.87
N CYS A 339 11.33 -32.52 -16.20
CA CYS A 339 10.70 -31.62 -15.26
C CYS A 339 9.48 -30.93 -15.84
N SER A 340 8.48 -30.74 -14.96
CA SER A 340 7.34 -29.86 -15.20
C SER A 340 7.52 -28.59 -14.39
N ALA A 341 7.47 -27.44 -15.05
CA ALA A 341 7.58 -26.14 -14.41
C ALA A 341 6.28 -25.34 -14.59
N LEU A 342 5.83 -24.67 -13.52
CA LEU A 342 4.69 -23.76 -13.56
C LEU A 342 5.15 -22.39 -13.05
N LEU A 343 4.89 -21.38 -13.89
CA LEU A 343 5.01 -19.98 -13.52
C LEU A 343 3.66 -19.48 -13.03
N TYR A 344 3.62 -18.91 -11.83
CA TYR A 344 2.43 -18.29 -11.24
C TYR A 344 2.69 -16.88 -10.79
N LEU A 345 1.79 -15.95 -11.07
CA LEU A 345 1.72 -14.61 -10.50
C LEU A 345 0.32 -13.99 -10.68
N GLU A 346 -0.01 -12.98 -9.89
CA GLU A 346 -1.22 -12.16 -10.09
C GLU A 346 -0.82 -10.78 -10.63
N PRO A 347 -1.13 -10.48 -11.91
CA PRO A 347 -0.82 -9.18 -12.49
C PRO A 347 -1.52 -8.04 -11.74
N ARG A 348 -0.77 -6.97 -11.40
CA ARG A 348 -1.32 -5.75 -10.78
C ARG A 348 -1.36 -4.58 -11.76
N LEU A 349 -0.30 -4.28 -12.45
CA LEU A 349 -0.14 -3.25 -13.50
C LEU A 349 -0.76 -1.89 -13.16
N THR A 350 -0.78 -1.55 -11.88
CA THR A 350 -1.30 -0.28 -11.34
C THR A 350 -0.41 0.21 -10.20
N SER A 351 -0.53 1.48 -9.82
CA SER A 351 0.24 1.99 -8.71
C SER A 351 -0.11 1.27 -7.40
N GLU A 352 0.87 1.14 -6.53
CA GLU A 352 0.69 0.53 -5.20
C GLU A 352 -0.37 1.27 -4.38
N ASP A 353 -0.43 2.60 -4.49
CA ASP A 353 -1.43 3.41 -3.81
C ASP A 353 -2.85 3.11 -4.28
N ASN A 354 -3.07 2.93 -5.59
CA ASN A 354 -4.37 2.53 -6.14
C ASN A 354 -4.75 1.13 -5.67
N TRP A 355 -3.82 0.18 -5.76
CA TRP A 355 -4.07 -1.18 -5.31
C TRP A 355 -4.43 -1.23 -3.82
N ASN A 356 -3.67 -0.51 -3.01
CA ASN A 356 -3.87 -0.47 -1.57
C ASN A 356 -5.14 0.27 -1.14
N SER A 357 -5.54 1.29 -1.89
CA SER A 357 -6.77 2.05 -1.59
C SER A 357 -8.02 1.28 -1.97
N HIS A 358 -8.06 0.71 -3.17
CA HIS A 358 -9.24 0.06 -3.72
C HIS A 358 -8.85 -1.14 -4.61
N PRO A 359 -8.47 -2.30 -4.05
CA PRO A 359 -8.03 -3.46 -4.83
C PRO A 359 -9.05 -3.92 -5.89
N ALA A 360 -10.35 -3.88 -5.55
CA ALA A 360 -11.42 -4.27 -6.47
C ALA A 360 -11.50 -3.36 -7.71
N TYR A 361 -11.32 -2.05 -7.52
CA TYR A 361 -11.29 -1.12 -8.66
C TYR A 361 -9.97 -1.17 -9.41
N ALA A 362 -8.87 -1.41 -8.71
CA ALA A 362 -7.56 -1.58 -9.31
C ALA A 362 -7.49 -2.83 -10.20
N GLY A 363 -8.27 -3.87 -9.87
CA GLY A 363 -8.41 -5.08 -10.66
C GLY A 363 -9.30 -4.95 -11.91
N LEU A 364 -9.95 -3.81 -12.14
CA LEU A 364 -10.75 -3.59 -13.33
C LEU A 364 -9.88 -3.23 -14.55
N GLY A 365 -10.44 -3.45 -15.74
CA GLY A 365 -9.81 -3.08 -17.00
C GLY A 365 -8.78 -4.10 -17.53
N PHE A 366 -8.69 -5.30 -16.95
CA PHE A 366 -7.85 -6.37 -17.46
C PHE A 366 -8.55 -7.17 -18.53
N SER A 367 -7.82 -7.47 -19.59
CA SER A 367 -8.13 -8.54 -20.53
C SER A 367 -6.90 -9.40 -20.76
N ALA A 368 -7.10 -10.67 -21.09
CA ALA A 368 -6.02 -11.59 -21.35
C ALA A 368 -6.35 -12.50 -22.52
N ARG A 369 -5.33 -12.85 -23.30
CA ARG A 369 -5.45 -13.79 -24.41
C ARG A 369 -4.21 -14.67 -24.54
N PHE A 370 -4.37 -15.81 -25.16
CA PHE A 370 -3.30 -16.71 -25.53
C PHE A 370 -2.99 -16.62 -27.02
N ASP A 371 -1.80 -16.15 -27.37
CA ASP A 371 -1.30 -16.21 -28.74
C ASP A 371 -0.69 -17.60 -29.00
N ARG A 372 -1.50 -18.47 -29.62
CA ARG A 372 -1.08 -19.85 -29.91
C ARG A 372 0.09 -19.92 -30.86
N ALA A 373 0.19 -19.00 -31.82
CA ALA A 373 1.27 -19.01 -32.81
C ALA A 373 2.61 -18.66 -32.18
N ARG A 374 2.58 -17.72 -31.22
CA ARG A 374 3.76 -17.27 -30.50
C ARG A 374 3.99 -17.99 -29.17
N GLN A 375 3.06 -18.87 -28.76
CA GLN A 375 3.11 -19.50 -27.43
C GLN A 375 3.33 -18.48 -26.33
N MET A 376 2.37 -17.52 -26.21
CA MET A 376 2.52 -16.36 -25.34
C MET A 376 1.19 -15.98 -24.71
N LEU A 377 1.19 -15.73 -23.41
CA LEU A 377 0.08 -15.10 -22.68
C LEU A 377 0.26 -13.59 -22.72
N ILE A 378 -0.76 -12.86 -23.13
CA ILE A 378 -0.77 -11.42 -23.27
C ILE A 378 -1.88 -10.86 -22.38
N TYR A 379 -1.49 -10.02 -21.44
CA TYR A 379 -2.38 -9.25 -20.58
C TYR A 379 -2.37 -7.80 -21.03
N ASP A 380 -3.54 -7.23 -21.16
CA ASP A 380 -3.77 -5.82 -21.40
C ASP A 380 -4.53 -5.25 -20.19
N ARG A 381 -3.99 -4.20 -19.59
CA ARG A 381 -4.72 -3.39 -18.64
C ARG A 381 -4.94 -2.01 -19.23
N SER A 382 -6.20 -1.72 -19.53
CA SER A 382 -6.61 -0.40 -19.99
C SER A 382 -7.00 0.50 -18.81
N ASP A 383 -6.58 1.75 -18.87
CA ASP A 383 -7.09 2.80 -18.00
C ASP A 383 -8.32 3.51 -18.63
N ARG A 384 -9.01 4.32 -17.84
CA ARG A 384 -10.20 5.05 -18.30
C ARG A 384 -9.91 6.13 -19.36
N ASN A 385 -8.65 6.46 -19.60
CA ASN A 385 -8.20 7.47 -20.56
C ASN A 385 -7.71 6.84 -21.86
N GLY A 386 -7.85 5.54 -22.03
CA GLY A 386 -7.34 4.80 -23.18
C GLY A 386 -5.82 4.56 -23.14
N GLY A 387 -5.17 4.73 -21.97
CA GLY A 387 -3.82 4.26 -21.77
C GLY A 387 -3.80 2.76 -21.55
N HIS A 388 -2.80 2.08 -22.10
CA HIS A 388 -2.63 0.64 -21.98
C HIS A 388 -1.28 0.29 -21.37
N ILE A 389 -1.25 -0.80 -20.59
CA ILE A 389 -0.05 -1.46 -20.12
C ILE A 389 -0.20 -2.94 -20.44
N TYR A 390 0.76 -3.45 -21.18
CA TYR A 390 0.80 -4.85 -21.60
C TYR A 390 1.83 -5.60 -20.76
N LEU A 391 1.44 -6.79 -20.28
CA LEU A 391 2.35 -7.76 -19.70
C LEU A 391 2.26 -9.03 -20.54
N CYS A 392 3.36 -9.43 -21.10
CA CYS A 392 3.47 -10.65 -21.89
C CYS A 392 4.34 -11.67 -21.15
N ALA A 393 3.94 -12.93 -21.16
CA ALA A 393 4.71 -14.03 -20.58
C ALA A 393 4.73 -15.23 -21.51
N ALA A 394 5.90 -15.84 -21.64
CA ALA A 394 6.09 -16.97 -22.54
C ALA A 394 7.21 -17.90 -22.03
N PRO A 395 7.20 -19.19 -22.41
CA PRO A 395 8.40 -20.01 -22.32
C PRO A 395 9.42 -19.54 -23.36
N ILE A 396 10.69 -19.56 -23.02
CA ILE A 396 11.76 -19.26 -23.99
C ILE A 396 11.91 -20.45 -24.93
N PHE A 397 11.87 -21.65 -24.37
CA PHE A 397 11.98 -22.92 -25.11
C PHE A 397 10.74 -23.77 -24.85
N GLY A 398 10.29 -24.51 -25.89
CA GLY A 398 9.12 -25.38 -25.79
C GLY A 398 7.78 -24.65 -26.00
N CYS A 399 6.73 -25.26 -25.53
CA CYS A 399 5.36 -24.80 -25.68
C CYS A 399 4.70 -24.63 -24.30
N ILE A 400 3.61 -23.90 -24.26
CA ILE A 400 2.70 -23.86 -23.12
C ILE A 400 1.81 -25.09 -23.20
N ASP A 401 1.93 -25.99 -22.23
CA ASP A 401 1.12 -27.23 -22.21
C ASP A 401 -0.27 -26.95 -21.63
N ASP A 402 -0.38 -26.07 -20.66
CA ASP A 402 -1.64 -25.64 -20.06
C ASP A 402 -1.49 -24.28 -19.40
N PHE A 403 -2.59 -23.52 -19.31
CA PHE A 403 -2.58 -22.18 -18.72
C PHE A 403 -3.93 -21.77 -18.15
N THR A 404 -3.92 -20.71 -17.35
CA THR A 404 -5.12 -19.91 -17.06
C THR A 404 -4.76 -18.45 -16.86
N THR A 405 -5.72 -17.56 -17.13
CA THR A 405 -5.58 -16.12 -16.96
C THR A 405 -6.44 -15.58 -15.81
N ARG A 406 -7.19 -16.44 -15.11
CA ARG A 406 -8.13 -16.07 -14.06
C ARG A 406 -7.87 -16.83 -12.78
N ARG A 407 -7.88 -16.15 -11.66
CA ARG A 407 -7.79 -16.76 -10.33
C ARG A 407 -9.06 -17.53 -9.95
N ARG A 408 -10.21 -17.05 -10.39
CA ARG A 408 -11.51 -17.67 -10.09
C ARG A 408 -11.57 -19.08 -10.67
N GLY A 409 -11.88 -20.04 -9.81
CA GLY A 409 -11.93 -21.46 -10.16
C GLY A 409 -10.62 -22.21 -9.98
N LEU A 410 -9.47 -21.51 -9.78
CA LEU A 410 -8.21 -22.16 -9.45
C LEU A 410 -8.12 -22.57 -7.99
N PHE A 411 -8.55 -21.67 -7.12
CA PHE A 411 -8.36 -21.79 -5.68
C PHE A 411 -9.69 -21.69 -4.93
N PRO A 412 -9.76 -22.28 -3.71
CA PRO A 412 -10.78 -21.89 -2.77
C PRO A 412 -10.61 -20.41 -2.38
N GLU A 413 -11.52 -19.88 -1.60
CA GLU A 413 -11.56 -18.46 -1.19
C GLU A 413 -10.23 -17.95 -0.61
N ARG A 414 -9.49 -18.79 0.11
CA ARG A 414 -8.11 -18.55 0.54
C ARG A 414 -7.24 -19.68 0.03
N TYR A 415 -6.07 -19.31 -0.43
CA TYR A 415 -5.12 -20.27 -0.93
C TYR A 415 -3.73 -20.01 -0.35
N THR A 416 -2.91 -21.05 -0.33
CA THR A 416 -1.57 -21.08 0.24
C THR A 416 -0.57 -21.43 -0.86
N ASP A 417 0.71 -21.37 -0.55
CA ASP A 417 1.78 -21.85 -1.40
C ASP A 417 1.60 -23.35 -1.78
N SER A 418 1.03 -24.16 -0.88
CA SER A 418 0.68 -25.55 -1.19
C SER A 418 -0.41 -25.68 -2.23
N ASP A 419 -1.39 -24.75 -2.23
CA ASP A 419 -2.44 -24.73 -3.25
C ASP A 419 -1.87 -24.29 -4.61
N ILE A 420 -0.91 -23.36 -4.65
CA ILE A 420 -0.19 -22.99 -5.86
C ILE A 420 0.63 -24.17 -6.38
N ALA A 421 1.34 -24.88 -5.51
CA ALA A 421 2.09 -26.07 -5.90
C ALA A 421 1.18 -27.16 -6.50
N ALA A 422 -0.01 -27.35 -5.93
CA ALA A 422 -1.00 -28.32 -6.41
C ALA A 422 -1.52 -28.03 -7.84
N LEU A 423 -1.38 -26.79 -8.35
CA LEU A 423 -1.77 -26.44 -9.73
C LEU A 423 -0.99 -27.23 -10.78
N LEU A 424 0.23 -27.64 -10.48
CA LEU A 424 1.03 -28.42 -11.42
C LEU A 424 0.41 -29.80 -11.74
N GLY A 425 -0.41 -30.34 -10.84
CA GLY A 425 -1.13 -31.61 -10.99
C GLY A 425 -2.58 -31.47 -11.45
N ARG A 426 -3.07 -30.24 -11.74
CA ARG A 426 -4.46 -29.97 -12.14
C ARG A 426 -4.54 -29.48 -13.57
N GLU A 427 -5.74 -29.58 -14.18
CA GLU A 427 -6.08 -28.87 -15.39
C GLU A 427 -6.34 -27.40 -15.07
N LEU A 428 -5.72 -26.47 -15.81
CA LEU A 428 -5.80 -25.02 -15.59
C LEU A 428 -6.96 -24.35 -16.33
N GLY A 429 -7.51 -25.01 -17.36
CA GLY A 429 -8.77 -24.66 -17.99
C GLY A 429 -8.72 -23.59 -19.09
N GLY A 430 -7.56 -23.09 -19.48
CA GLY A 430 -7.36 -22.28 -20.70
C GLY A 430 -8.23 -21.04 -20.86
N CYS A 431 -8.52 -20.30 -19.78
CA CYS A 431 -9.41 -19.14 -19.82
C CYS A 431 -8.79 -17.93 -20.52
N GLU A 432 -9.60 -17.21 -21.32
CA GLU A 432 -9.22 -15.97 -22.00
C GLU A 432 -10.33 -14.90 -21.84
N GLY A 433 -10.04 -13.64 -22.21
CA GLY A 433 -10.99 -12.53 -22.24
C GLY A 433 -10.87 -11.58 -21.04
N VAL A 434 -11.95 -10.88 -20.73
CA VAL A 434 -11.99 -9.90 -19.62
C VAL A 434 -11.81 -10.60 -18.29
N CYS A 435 -10.87 -10.10 -17.47
CA CYS A 435 -10.51 -10.66 -16.18
C CYS A 435 -10.74 -9.63 -15.07
N ILE A 436 -11.56 -9.95 -14.07
CA ILE A 436 -11.74 -9.14 -12.86
C ILE A 436 -10.68 -9.50 -11.81
N SER A 437 -10.27 -10.76 -11.79
CA SER A 437 -9.20 -11.29 -10.93
C SER A 437 -8.13 -11.92 -11.81
N PRO A 438 -7.23 -11.12 -12.38
CA PRO A 438 -6.20 -11.65 -13.25
C PRO A 438 -5.23 -12.53 -12.45
N SER A 439 -4.92 -13.69 -12.99
CA SER A 439 -3.78 -14.50 -12.58
C SER A 439 -3.10 -15.05 -13.83
N LEU A 440 -1.81 -15.26 -13.73
CA LEU A 440 -1.02 -15.95 -14.74
C LEU A 440 -0.57 -17.26 -14.11
N ALA A 441 -1.09 -18.37 -14.61
CA ALA A 441 -0.54 -19.69 -14.36
C ALA A 441 -0.23 -20.33 -15.73
N MET A 442 1.02 -20.71 -15.93
CA MET A 442 1.53 -21.25 -17.20
C MET A 442 2.43 -22.46 -16.92
N ARG A 443 2.08 -23.61 -17.46
CA ARG A 443 2.82 -24.86 -17.31
C ARG A 443 3.58 -25.22 -18.58
N CYS A 444 4.81 -25.69 -18.39
CA CYS A 444 5.67 -26.18 -19.45
C CYS A 444 6.41 -27.45 -19.01
N GLU A 445 6.55 -28.40 -19.93
CA GLU A 445 7.34 -29.62 -19.76
C GLU A 445 8.71 -29.47 -20.46
N SER A 446 9.76 -29.98 -19.83
CA SER A 446 11.14 -29.85 -20.35
C SER A 446 12.07 -30.91 -19.77
N VAL A 447 13.35 -30.91 -20.21
CA VAL A 447 14.40 -31.79 -19.72
C VAL A 447 15.61 -30.95 -19.30
N GLY A 448 16.15 -31.20 -18.13
CA GLY A 448 17.36 -30.54 -17.61
C GLY A 448 17.18 -29.12 -17.12
N GLY A 449 16.03 -28.49 -17.41
CA GLY A 449 15.74 -27.13 -16.95
C GLY A 449 14.60 -26.48 -17.74
N PHE A 450 14.20 -25.31 -17.32
CA PHE A 450 13.12 -24.53 -17.91
C PHE A 450 13.53 -23.06 -18.07
N ALA A 451 12.84 -22.34 -18.93
CA ALA A 451 13.07 -20.91 -19.08
C ALA A 451 11.80 -20.17 -19.42
N PHE A 452 11.49 -19.13 -18.64
CA PHE A 452 10.38 -18.21 -18.88
C PHE A 452 10.89 -16.81 -19.12
N ILE A 453 10.13 -16.02 -19.86
CA ILE A 453 10.36 -14.60 -20.06
C ILE A 453 9.07 -13.83 -19.78
N ILE A 454 9.20 -12.72 -19.09
CA ILE A 454 8.14 -11.75 -18.87
C ILE A 454 8.59 -10.43 -19.47
N ALA A 455 7.74 -9.78 -20.24
CA ALA A 455 7.98 -8.47 -20.83
C ALA A 455 6.84 -7.51 -20.48
N VAL A 456 7.16 -6.22 -20.35
CA VAL A 456 6.18 -5.16 -20.13
C VAL A 456 6.34 -4.05 -21.15
N GLY A 457 5.20 -3.52 -21.65
CA GLY A 457 5.20 -2.44 -22.64
C GLY A 457 3.98 -1.55 -22.53
N ARG A 458 4.06 -0.38 -23.16
CA ARG A 458 2.92 0.54 -23.30
C ARG A 458 2.09 0.26 -24.54
N CYS A 459 2.59 -0.52 -25.46
CA CYS A 459 1.85 -1.12 -26.57
C CYS A 459 2.22 -2.62 -26.64
N GLU A 460 1.31 -3.40 -27.17
CA GLU A 460 1.46 -4.85 -27.32
C GLU A 460 2.71 -5.21 -28.12
N GLU A 461 2.91 -4.57 -29.27
CA GLU A 461 4.02 -4.82 -30.17
C GLU A 461 5.38 -4.70 -29.46
N GLN A 462 5.55 -3.71 -28.59
CA GLN A 462 6.77 -3.52 -27.80
C GLN A 462 7.08 -4.74 -26.92
N ALA A 463 6.10 -5.23 -26.16
CA ALA A 463 6.29 -6.34 -25.25
C ALA A 463 6.47 -7.67 -26.02
N VAL A 464 5.74 -7.87 -27.11
CA VAL A 464 5.85 -9.06 -27.97
C VAL A 464 7.22 -9.11 -28.64
N THR A 465 7.65 -8.02 -29.27
CA THR A 465 8.94 -7.94 -29.97
C THR A 465 10.11 -8.20 -29.00
N ALA A 466 10.05 -7.63 -27.78
CA ALA A 466 11.06 -7.86 -26.76
C ALA A 466 11.22 -9.36 -26.43
N ILE A 467 10.13 -10.11 -26.32
CA ILE A 467 10.19 -11.57 -26.11
C ILE A 467 10.77 -12.30 -27.34
N GLU A 468 10.33 -11.96 -28.55
CA GLU A 468 10.81 -12.59 -29.76
C GLU A 468 12.31 -12.35 -29.99
N ASP A 469 12.80 -11.15 -29.74
CA ASP A 469 14.24 -10.81 -29.84
C ASP A 469 15.09 -11.58 -28.82
N LYS A 470 14.62 -11.69 -27.57
CA LYS A 470 15.31 -12.50 -26.56
C LYS A 470 15.34 -13.98 -26.91
N ARG A 471 14.25 -14.53 -27.43
CA ARG A 471 14.22 -15.91 -27.92
C ARG A 471 15.27 -16.13 -29.02
N ARG A 472 15.33 -15.25 -30.02
CA ARG A 472 16.34 -15.32 -31.11
C ARG A 472 17.76 -15.24 -30.58
N LEU A 473 18.01 -14.32 -29.63
CA LEU A 473 19.30 -14.16 -29.02
C LEU A 473 19.73 -15.43 -28.28
N LEU A 474 18.87 -16.00 -27.45
CA LEU A 474 19.18 -17.21 -26.66
C LEU A 474 19.32 -18.46 -27.52
N ASP A 475 18.57 -18.58 -28.60
CA ASP A 475 18.77 -19.65 -29.60
C ASP A 475 20.18 -19.54 -30.24
N THR A 476 20.62 -18.33 -30.56
CA THR A 476 21.95 -18.09 -31.14
C THR A 476 23.07 -18.41 -30.14
N LEU A 477 22.88 -18.16 -28.86
CA LEU A 477 23.82 -18.45 -27.79
C LEU A 477 23.85 -19.94 -27.38
N GLY A 478 23.06 -20.80 -28.03
CA GLY A 478 23.06 -22.25 -27.80
C GLY A 478 22.53 -22.65 -26.43
N ARG A 479 21.57 -21.91 -25.90
CA ARG A 479 20.89 -22.15 -24.61
C ARG A 479 21.80 -22.19 -23.39
N ARG A 480 23.02 -21.71 -23.50
CA ARG A 480 23.96 -21.62 -22.36
C ARG A 480 23.68 -20.35 -21.58
N LEU A 481 23.40 -20.53 -20.30
CA LEU A 481 23.30 -19.40 -19.35
C LEU A 481 24.65 -18.74 -19.18
N PRO A 482 24.75 -17.41 -19.25
CA PRO A 482 25.97 -16.75 -18.84
C PRO A 482 26.21 -17.10 -17.35
N PRO A 483 27.46 -17.44 -16.97
CA PRO A 483 27.77 -17.71 -15.57
C PRO A 483 27.47 -16.47 -14.73
N MET A 484 27.10 -16.67 -13.44
CA MET A 484 27.05 -15.56 -12.50
C MET A 484 28.41 -14.90 -12.45
N ARG A 485 28.44 -13.57 -12.40
CA ARG A 485 29.72 -12.86 -12.24
C ARG A 485 30.24 -13.10 -10.83
N ASP A 486 31.49 -13.52 -10.74
CA ASP A 486 32.21 -13.65 -9.48
C ASP A 486 32.62 -12.25 -8.97
N LYS A 487 31.58 -11.46 -8.63
CA LYS A 487 31.74 -10.11 -8.11
C LYS A 487 31.48 -10.15 -6.61
N SER A 488 32.52 -10.05 -5.82
CA SER A 488 32.39 -9.92 -4.38
C SER A 488 31.53 -8.70 -4.04
N PRO A 489 30.42 -8.87 -3.29
CA PRO A 489 29.55 -7.76 -2.92
C PRO A 489 30.32 -6.73 -2.07
N THR A 490 30.03 -5.46 -2.27
CA THR A 490 30.59 -4.39 -1.42
C THR A 490 29.89 -4.39 -0.05
N VAL A 491 30.47 -3.68 0.92
CA VAL A 491 29.85 -3.50 2.24
C VAL A 491 28.45 -2.85 2.12
N GLY A 492 28.31 -1.87 1.22
CA GLY A 492 27.04 -1.23 0.94
C GLY A 492 26.02 -2.15 0.27
N ASP A 493 26.45 -3.12 -0.56
CA ASP A 493 25.56 -4.13 -1.14
C ASP A 493 25.03 -5.08 -0.05
N ARG A 494 25.87 -5.47 0.89
CA ARG A 494 25.48 -6.30 2.04
C ARG A 494 24.49 -5.57 2.97
N LEU A 495 24.76 -4.29 3.27
CA LEU A 495 23.85 -3.49 4.08
C LEU A 495 22.49 -3.34 3.41
N LEU A 496 22.46 -3.10 2.09
CA LEU A 496 21.21 -3.04 1.32
C LEU A 496 20.45 -4.36 1.39
N GLU A 497 21.12 -5.49 1.18
CA GLU A 497 20.50 -6.82 1.24
C GLU A 497 19.91 -7.10 2.63
N GLU A 498 20.62 -6.71 3.72
CA GLU A 498 20.09 -6.88 5.08
C GLU A 498 18.90 -5.96 5.36
N LEU A 499 18.90 -4.71 4.88
CA LEU A 499 17.76 -3.81 5.00
C LEU A 499 16.53 -4.36 4.27
N VAL A 500 16.70 -4.87 3.05
CA VAL A 500 15.62 -5.50 2.28
C VAL A 500 15.12 -6.75 3.00
N THR A 501 16.00 -7.61 3.47
CA THR A 501 15.66 -8.81 4.22
C THR A 501 14.89 -8.49 5.50
N ALA A 502 15.38 -7.52 6.29
CA ALA A 502 14.70 -7.06 7.49
C ALA A 502 13.34 -6.42 7.20
N ALA A 503 13.22 -5.72 6.08
CA ALA A 503 11.95 -5.17 5.64
C ALA A 503 10.96 -6.24 5.19
N VAL A 504 11.39 -7.30 4.53
CA VAL A 504 10.53 -8.38 4.03
C VAL A 504 10.06 -9.30 5.16
N TYR A 505 10.96 -9.75 5.99
CA TYR A 505 10.68 -10.77 7.02
C TYR A 505 10.41 -10.19 8.41
N GLY A 506 10.80 -8.94 8.63
CA GLY A 506 10.65 -8.27 9.92
C GLY A 506 11.59 -8.83 11.00
N ARG A 507 11.25 -8.53 12.23
CA ARG A 507 11.92 -9.04 13.44
C ARG A 507 10.90 -9.61 14.40
N GLU A 508 11.37 -10.44 15.33
CA GLU A 508 10.57 -10.80 16.48
C GLU A 508 10.32 -9.55 17.34
N LYS A 509 9.06 -9.20 17.53
CA LYS A 509 8.67 -8.06 18.35
C LYS A 509 8.32 -8.55 19.75
N PRO A 510 8.71 -7.85 20.81
CA PRO A 510 8.21 -8.15 22.13
C PRO A 510 6.67 -8.00 22.10
N PRO A 511 5.93 -8.86 22.84
CA PRO A 511 4.49 -8.77 22.91
C PRO A 511 4.09 -7.39 23.42
N ALA A 512 3.28 -6.67 22.63
CA ALA A 512 2.70 -5.40 23.07
C ALA A 512 1.71 -5.70 24.19
N ARG A 513 1.84 -5.02 25.34
CA ARG A 513 0.82 -5.08 26.39
C ARG A 513 -0.39 -4.28 25.90
N LEU A 514 -1.61 -4.73 26.23
CA LEU A 514 -2.85 -4.04 25.83
C LEU A 514 -2.87 -2.54 26.21
N GLY A 515 -2.14 -2.12 27.25
CA GLY A 515 -1.98 -0.73 27.65
C GLY A 515 -0.96 0.07 26.84
N ASP A 516 -0.17 -0.58 25.96
CA ASP A 516 0.86 0.07 25.13
C ASP A 516 0.38 0.27 23.66
N ALA A 517 -0.91 0.12 23.41
CA ALA A 517 -1.47 0.30 22.07
C ALA A 517 -1.59 1.79 21.72
N TYR A 518 -0.61 2.29 21.00
CA TYR A 518 -0.68 3.63 20.41
C TYR A 518 -1.39 3.53 19.04
N PRO A 519 -2.35 4.42 18.73
CA PRO A 519 -2.95 4.45 17.41
C PRO A 519 -1.94 4.93 16.36
N ILE A 520 -2.04 4.39 15.13
CA ILE A 520 -1.09 4.67 14.04
C ILE A 520 -1.02 6.17 13.67
N ASN A 521 -2.10 6.91 13.85
CA ASN A 521 -2.14 8.35 13.60
C ASN A 521 -1.18 9.15 14.50
N GLU A 522 -0.72 8.58 15.61
CA GLU A 522 0.36 9.18 16.41
C GLU A 522 1.69 9.31 15.64
N LEU A 523 1.89 8.51 14.57
CA LEU A 523 3.04 8.66 13.67
C LEU A 523 2.96 9.94 12.82
N TRP A 524 1.74 10.46 12.57
CA TRP A 524 1.55 11.61 11.69
C TRP A 524 2.17 12.90 12.23
N LYS A 525 2.27 13.05 13.55
CA LYS A 525 2.98 14.18 14.18
C LYS A 525 4.47 14.22 13.80
N TYR A 526 5.04 13.10 13.37
CA TYR A 526 6.42 12.98 12.88
C TYR A 526 6.51 13.01 11.36
N GLY A 527 5.40 13.24 10.64
CA GLY A 527 5.34 13.22 9.19
C GLY A 527 5.41 11.83 8.57
N ILE A 528 5.17 10.78 9.37
CA ILE A 528 5.19 9.39 8.92
C ILE A 528 3.75 8.94 8.70
N SER A 529 3.40 8.55 7.46
CA SER A 529 2.03 8.16 7.12
C SER A 529 1.60 6.81 7.70
N GLY A 530 2.55 5.87 7.84
CA GLY A 530 2.29 4.49 8.19
C GLY A 530 1.83 3.60 7.03
N ASP A 531 1.66 4.16 5.84
CA ASP A 531 1.24 3.43 4.63
C ASP A 531 2.30 2.44 4.14
N VAL A 532 3.56 2.69 4.48
CA VAL A 532 4.73 1.95 4.06
C VAL A 532 5.37 1.30 5.28
N ARG A 533 6.13 0.26 5.07
CA ARG A 533 6.94 -0.34 6.14
C ARG A 533 7.95 0.67 6.68
N ILE A 534 8.23 0.57 7.96
CA ILE A 534 9.06 1.51 8.69
C ILE A 534 10.27 0.77 9.27
N GLY A 535 11.49 1.19 8.90
CA GLY A 535 12.72 0.81 9.58
C GLY A 535 13.19 1.96 10.46
N VAL A 536 13.47 1.72 11.74
CA VAL A 536 13.83 2.77 12.69
C VAL A 536 15.28 2.66 13.14
N PHE A 537 15.99 3.76 13.01
CA PHE A 537 17.36 3.94 13.52
C PHE A 537 17.32 4.90 14.71
N PHE A 538 17.67 4.39 15.89
CA PHE A 538 17.85 5.21 17.09
C PHE A 538 19.30 5.68 17.18
N LEU A 539 19.50 6.99 17.02
CA LEU A 539 20.84 7.59 17.01
C LEU A 539 21.31 7.91 18.42
N SER A 540 22.55 7.51 18.70
CA SER A 540 23.28 7.83 19.93
C SER A 540 24.63 8.49 19.60
N GLY A 541 25.16 9.36 20.49
CA GLY A 541 26.43 10.08 20.26
C GLY A 541 26.22 11.59 20.32
N ASP A 542 27.28 12.37 20.22
CA ASP A 542 27.27 13.84 20.38
C ASP A 542 27.16 14.61 19.05
N GLY A 543 27.14 13.90 17.91
CA GLY A 543 27.01 14.49 16.57
C GLY A 543 28.28 15.22 16.09
N GLU A 544 29.45 14.88 16.61
CA GLU A 544 30.69 15.57 16.25
C GLU A 544 31.28 15.11 14.91
N GLU A 545 31.04 13.87 14.48
CA GLU A 545 31.48 13.35 13.17
C GLU A 545 30.35 12.59 12.44
N SER A 546 30.08 12.96 11.19
CA SER A 546 29.21 12.14 10.32
C SER A 546 29.97 10.89 9.91
N GLY A 547 29.73 9.77 10.59
CA GLY A 547 30.40 8.50 10.34
C GLY A 547 30.19 8.02 8.89
N LYS A 548 31.17 7.30 8.37
CA LYS A 548 31.12 6.65 7.04
C LYS A 548 29.89 5.74 6.91
N GLY A 549 29.54 5.03 8.00
CA GLY A 549 28.40 4.13 8.02
C GLY A 549 27.06 4.84 7.83
N LEU A 550 26.86 6.01 8.39
CA LEU A 550 25.63 6.79 8.20
C LEU A 550 25.46 7.23 6.73
N ARG A 551 26.55 7.62 6.07
CA ARG A 551 26.52 7.95 4.64
C ARG A 551 26.17 6.74 3.78
N GLU A 552 26.75 5.56 4.06
CA GLU A 552 26.45 4.33 3.35
C GLU A 552 24.98 3.91 3.56
N LEU A 553 24.45 4.11 4.77
CA LEU A 553 23.02 3.88 5.05
C LEU A 553 22.11 4.83 4.24
N MET A 554 22.47 6.11 4.14
CA MET A 554 21.74 7.08 3.30
C MET A 554 21.84 6.74 1.80
N GLN A 555 22.98 6.20 1.34
CA GLN A 555 23.10 5.69 -0.02
C GLN A 555 22.22 4.45 -0.27
N CYS A 556 22.06 3.58 0.73
CA CYS A 556 21.10 2.48 0.65
C CYS A 556 19.66 2.99 0.51
N ALA A 557 19.28 4.09 1.22
CA ALA A 557 17.98 4.71 1.06
C ALA A 557 17.72 5.17 -0.39
N VAL A 558 18.71 5.80 -1.03
CA VAL A 558 18.62 6.20 -2.44
C VAL A 558 18.43 4.97 -3.34
N ARG A 559 19.19 3.91 -3.11
CA ARG A 559 19.08 2.68 -3.92
C ARG A 559 17.71 2.01 -3.73
N LEU A 560 17.21 1.89 -2.50
CA LEU A 560 15.86 1.37 -2.22
C LEU A 560 14.79 2.15 -3.00
N TYR A 561 14.86 3.47 -2.91
CA TYR A 561 13.91 4.35 -3.62
C TYR A 561 13.99 4.21 -5.14
N LEU A 562 15.20 4.21 -5.72
CA LEU A 562 15.40 4.05 -7.17
C LEU A 562 14.95 2.70 -7.69
N HIS A 563 15.10 1.64 -6.87
CA HIS A 563 14.62 0.30 -7.20
C HIS A 563 13.12 0.11 -6.90
N GLY A 564 12.40 1.18 -6.55
CA GLY A 564 10.96 1.13 -6.30
C GLY A 564 10.56 0.39 -5.01
N PHE A 565 11.52 0.03 -4.14
CA PHE A 565 11.23 -0.69 -2.91
C PHE A 565 10.64 0.26 -1.87
N SER A 566 9.43 -0.08 -1.37
CA SER A 566 8.66 0.78 -0.47
C SER A 566 9.07 0.56 0.99
N LEU A 567 9.88 1.49 1.53
CA LEU A 567 10.36 1.47 2.92
C LEU A 567 10.64 2.90 3.40
N ASP A 568 10.01 3.32 4.50
CA ASP A 568 10.36 4.55 5.21
C ASP A 568 11.50 4.28 6.18
N LEU A 569 12.58 5.03 6.07
CA LEU A 569 13.72 4.97 7.00
C LEU A 569 13.63 6.14 7.98
N VAL A 570 13.38 5.82 9.24
CA VAL A 570 13.19 6.80 10.31
C VAL A 570 14.46 6.91 11.15
N PHE A 571 15.03 8.11 11.19
CA PHE A 571 16.17 8.45 12.01
C PHE A 571 15.68 9.22 13.23
N ALA A 572 15.56 8.52 14.36
CA ALA A 572 15.13 9.06 15.63
C ALA A 572 16.35 9.47 16.48
N TYR A 573 16.40 10.72 16.89
CA TYR A 573 17.54 11.30 17.63
C TYR A 573 17.05 12.19 18.77
N GLU A 574 17.82 12.31 19.83
CA GLU A 574 17.51 13.27 20.91
C GLU A 574 17.75 14.70 20.41
N GLY A 575 16.68 15.48 20.34
CA GLY A 575 16.73 16.88 19.98
C GLY A 575 17.34 17.71 21.13
N SER A 576 18.14 18.72 20.79
CA SER A 576 18.75 19.61 21.79
C SER A 576 17.75 20.56 22.44
N GLY A 577 16.55 20.71 21.89
CA GLY A 577 15.58 21.75 22.31
C GLY A 577 16.02 23.17 22.00
N GLU A 578 17.21 23.36 21.43
CA GLU A 578 17.78 24.63 21.04
C GLU A 578 17.39 25.00 19.61
N TYR A 579 17.51 26.29 19.27
CA TYR A 579 17.28 26.80 17.92
C TYR A 579 18.16 26.12 16.85
N TYR A 580 19.36 25.65 17.23
CA TYR A 580 20.31 24.93 16.40
C TYR A 580 20.48 23.50 16.90
N ASP A 581 20.00 22.55 16.13
CA ASP A 581 20.11 21.12 16.44
C ASP A 581 21.26 20.48 15.63
N ARG A 582 22.39 20.24 16.31
CA ARG A 582 23.60 19.67 15.70
C ARG A 582 23.36 18.32 15.04
N ARG A 583 22.52 17.45 15.64
CA ARG A 583 22.25 16.13 15.11
C ARG A 583 21.41 16.20 13.85
N ARG A 584 20.40 17.04 13.85
CA ARG A 584 19.61 17.29 12.63
C ARG A 584 20.48 17.79 11.49
N ASP A 585 21.38 18.72 11.77
CA ASP A 585 22.30 19.29 10.78
C ASP A 585 23.30 18.24 10.26
N MET A 586 23.82 17.36 11.14
CA MET A 586 24.65 16.21 10.75
C MET A 586 23.91 15.25 9.81
N LEU A 587 22.64 14.90 10.13
CA LEU A 587 21.83 14.04 9.27
C LEU A 587 21.56 14.66 7.91
N LEU A 588 21.26 15.97 7.86
CA LEU A 588 21.06 16.69 6.61
C LEU A 588 22.33 16.69 5.76
N ARG A 589 23.50 16.94 6.35
CA ARG A 589 24.80 16.86 5.65
C ARG A 589 25.12 15.44 5.16
N ALA A 590 24.80 14.43 5.97
CA ALA A 590 24.99 13.03 5.54
C ALA A 590 24.09 12.67 4.37
N ALA A 591 22.83 13.12 4.37
CA ALA A 591 21.89 12.95 3.27
C ALA A 591 22.36 13.69 2.01
N GLU A 592 22.78 14.95 2.11
CA GLU A 592 23.35 15.72 1.00
C GLU A 592 24.60 15.05 0.42
N ALA A 593 25.53 14.60 1.28
CA ALA A 593 26.74 13.90 0.86
C ALA A 593 26.46 12.54 0.20
N ALA A 594 25.35 11.90 0.50
CA ALA A 594 24.88 10.67 -0.12
C ALA A 594 24.01 10.92 -1.36
N GLY A 595 23.59 12.16 -1.63
CA GLY A 595 22.63 12.50 -2.67
C GLY A 595 21.19 12.05 -2.31
N ALA A 596 20.87 11.99 -1.02
CA ALA A 596 19.61 11.51 -0.45
C ALA A 596 18.70 12.64 0.05
N ASP A 597 19.08 13.91 -0.13
CA ASP A 597 18.37 15.10 0.33
C ASP A 597 16.92 15.18 -0.18
N PHE A 598 16.68 14.74 -1.41
CA PHE A 598 15.34 14.71 -2.01
C PHE A 598 14.40 13.66 -1.38
N LEU A 599 14.92 12.74 -0.58
CA LEU A 599 14.15 11.71 0.13
C LEU A 599 13.66 12.17 1.50
N ILE A 600 14.13 13.31 2.00
CA ILE A 600 13.76 13.78 3.33
C ILE A 600 12.30 14.21 3.34
N GLY A 601 11.50 13.58 4.21
CA GLY A 601 10.05 13.78 4.31
C GLY A 601 9.23 13.18 3.16
N ALA A 602 9.87 12.44 2.24
CA ALA A 602 9.19 11.78 1.15
C ALA A 602 8.67 10.40 1.58
N LYS A 603 7.55 9.95 1.00
CA LYS A 603 7.06 8.57 1.13
C LYS A 603 8.07 7.59 0.52
N SER A 604 8.33 6.50 1.19
CA SER A 604 9.43 5.55 0.90
C SER A 604 10.80 6.24 0.94
N GLY A 605 10.98 7.15 1.85
CA GLY A 605 12.15 8.01 1.98
C GLY A 605 12.73 8.03 3.38
N ILE A 606 13.21 9.21 3.78
CA ILE A 606 13.93 9.44 5.03
C ILE A 606 13.12 10.38 5.92
N HIS A 607 12.84 9.97 7.15
CA HIS A 607 12.15 10.77 8.15
C HIS A 607 13.09 11.09 9.31
N LEU A 608 13.29 12.37 9.61
CA LEU A 608 14.11 12.83 10.71
C LEU A 608 13.21 13.17 11.91
N VAL A 609 13.30 12.38 12.98
CA VAL A 609 12.39 12.47 14.13
C VAL A 609 13.15 12.90 15.38
N PRO A 610 13.02 14.17 15.81
CA PRO A 610 13.55 14.61 17.09
C PRO A 610 12.72 14.03 18.24
N LEU A 611 13.38 13.43 19.20
CA LEU A 611 12.79 12.91 20.44
C LEU A 611 13.13 13.87 21.58
N GLU A 612 12.20 14.08 22.48
CA GLU A 612 12.50 14.74 23.75
C GLU A 612 13.34 13.81 24.66
N SER A 613 14.22 14.39 25.46
CA SER A 613 15.04 13.59 26.35
C SER A 613 14.15 12.83 27.35
N GLY A 614 14.29 11.48 27.32
CA GLY A 614 13.47 10.60 28.16
C GLY A 614 12.08 10.27 27.60
N ASP A 615 11.77 10.63 26.32
CA ASP A 615 10.49 10.26 25.69
C ASP A 615 10.44 8.78 25.30
N ASP A 616 10.22 7.94 26.29
CA ASP A 616 10.04 6.50 26.09
C ASP A 616 8.77 6.19 25.31
N SER A 617 7.76 7.07 25.29
CA SER A 617 6.50 6.84 24.59
C SER A 617 6.71 6.91 23.07
N ALA A 618 7.45 7.88 22.58
CA ALA A 618 7.82 8.02 21.18
C ALA A 618 8.69 6.83 20.71
N LYS A 619 9.67 6.43 21.53
CA LYS A 619 10.50 5.24 21.23
C LYS A 619 9.66 3.97 21.13
N ARG A 620 8.68 3.77 22.02
CA ARG A 620 7.75 2.63 21.98
C ARG A 620 6.84 2.69 20.74
N LEU A 621 6.27 3.85 20.44
CA LEU A 621 5.45 4.07 19.25
C LEU A 621 6.20 3.69 17.99
N LEU A 622 7.38 4.27 17.77
CA LEU A 622 8.22 3.97 16.59
C LEU A 622 8.61 2.50 16.54
N SER A 623 8.97 1.90 17.67
CA SER A 623 9.30 0.48 17.74
C SER A 623 8.10 -0.42 17.45
N LEU A 624 6.90 -0.04 17.86
CA LEU A 624 5.67 -0.81 17.62
C LEU A 624 5.38 -0.98 16.14
N TYR A 625 5.50 0.11 15.39
CA TYR A 625 5.19 0.13 13.95
C TYR A 625 6.36 -0.22 13.03
N SER A 626 7.57 -0.37 13.57
CA SER A 626 8.75 -0.70 12.76
C SER A 626 8.86 -2.19 12.45
N VAL A 627 9.32 -2.55 11.26
CA VAL A 627 9.68 -3.92 10.88
C VAL A 627 11.04 -4.32 11.46
N PHE A 628 11.93 -3.35 11.69
CA PHE A 628 13.16 -3.50 12.45
C PHE A 628 13.52 -2.21 13.18
N THR A 629 14.34 -2.30 14.22
CA THR A 629 14.98 -1.16 14.88
C THR A 629 16.46 -1.42 15.00
N LEU A 630 17.28 -0.38 14.85
CA LEU A 630 18.72 -0.45 15.03
C LEU A 630 19.21 0.77 15.84
N ALA A 631 19.98 0.51 16.88
CA ALA A 631 20.74 1.57 17.54
C ALA A 631 21.98 1.88 16.69
N VAL A 632 22.20 3.15 16.36
CA VAL A 632 23.31 3.61 15.51
C VAL A 632 24.09 4.69 16.25
N SER A 633 25.39 4.56 16.33
CA SER A 633 26.32 5.56 16.89
C SER A 633 27.12 6.25 15.78
N ASP A 634 27.72 7.39 16.10
CA ASP A 634 28.53 8.17 15.16
C ASP A 634 29.76 7.38 14.63
N SER A 635 30.24 6.40 15.38
CA SER A 635 31.39 5.55 15.05
C SER A 635 31.01 4.28 14.28
N ASP A 636 29.71 4.03 14.03
CA ASP A 636 29.27 2.78 13.39
C ASP A 636 29.71 2.69 11.93
N THR A 637 30.11 1.47 11.54
CA THR A 637 30.39 1.11 10.15
C THR A 637 29.21 0.39 9.54
N ALA A 638 29.10 0.39 8.21
CA ALA A 638 28.08 -0.37 7.50
C ALA A 638 28.19 -1.88 7.79
N ALA A 639 29.41 -2.42 7.96
CA ALA A 639 29.62 -3.81 8.33
C ALA A 639 29.02 -4.14 9.71
N GLY A 640 29.29 -3.30 10.72
CA GLY A 640 28.71 -3.48 12.06
C GLY A 640 27.19 -3.35 12.10
N MET A 641 26.62 -2.45 11.29
CA MET A 641 25.16 -2.34 11.13
C MET A 641 24.57 -3.59 10.46
N THR A 642 25.25 -4.12 9.43
CA THR A 642 24.86 -5.36 8.75
C THR A 642 24.80 -6.54 9.71
N GLU A 643 25.83 -6.72 10.55
CA GLU A 643 25.87 -7.80 11.56
C GLU A 643 24.72 -7.69 12.55
N ARG A 644 24.44 -6.48 13.06
CA ARG A 644 23.37 -6.27 14.03
C ARG A 644 21.98 -6.45 13.42
N LEU A 645 21.76 -6.08 12.15
CA LEU A 645 20.52 -6.37 11.44
C LEU A 645 20.35 -7.89 11.25
N ALA A 646 21.42 -8.56 10.81
CA ALA A 646 21.41 -10.03 10.63
C ALA A 646 21.11 -10.77 11.94
N ALA A 647 21.63 -10.30 13.08
CA ALA A 647 21.37 -10.89 14.39
C ALA A 647 19.93 -10.77 14.88
N GLN A 648 19.13 -9.87 14.32
CA GLN A 648 17.71 -9.70 14.66
C GLN A 648 16.77 -10.64 13.90
N ARG A 649 17.27 -11.49 13.03
CA ARG A 649 16.46 -12.36 12.18
C ARG A 649 15.75 -13.45 13.00
N ILE A 650 14.55 -13.78 12.57
CA ILE A 650 13.81 -14.92 13.09
C ILE A 650 14.38 -16.19 12.45
N PRO A 651 14.82 -17.20 13.21
CA PRO A 651 15.25 -18.49 12.65
C PRO A 651 14.14 -19.13 11.82
N GLU A 652 14.49 -19.87 10.77
CA GLU A 652 13.57 -20.46 9.79
C GLU A 652 12.60 -21.50 10.36
N PHE A 653 12.80 -21.93 11.59
CA PHE A 653 12.01 -22.98 12.24
C PHE A 653 10.92 -22.43 13.15
N LEU A 654 9.73 -22.18 12.57
CA LEU A 654 8.48 -22.51 13.23
C LEU A 654 7.89 -23.69 12.46
N PRO A 655 7.74 -24.87 13.07
CA PRO A 655 7.08 -25.99 12.41
C PRO A 655 5.69 -25.53 11.98
N HIS A 656 5.35 -25.73 10.71
CA HIS A 656 3.99 -25.56 10.23
C HIS A 656 3.09 -26.42 11.10
N GLY A 657 2.24 -25.79 11.90
CA GLY A 657 1.25 -26.51 12.69
C GLY A 657 0.41 -27.36 11.73
N GLU A 658 0.34 -28.64 11.99
CA GLU A 658 -0.48 -29.58 11.23
C GLU A 658 -1.89 -28.98 11.05
N ARG A 659 -2.31 -28.87 9.80
CA ARG A 659 -3.66 -28.45 9.43
C ARG A 659 -4.63 -29.44 10.11
N ARG A 660 -5.40 -28.97 11.09
CA ARG A 660 -6.54 -29.76 11.57
C ARG A 660 -7.53 -29.87 10.43
N GLU A 661 -7.48 -30.98 9.72
CA GLU A 661 -8.53 -31.40 8.81
C GLU A 661 -9.83 -31.65 9.61
N ASN A 662 -10.94 -31.32 8.96
CA ASN A 662 -12.34 -31.53 9.35
C ASN A 662 -13.01 -30.37 10.11
N VAL A 663 -13.48 -29.44 9.31
CA VAL A 663 -14.70 -28.71 9.66
C VAL A 663 -15.76 -29.07 8.63
N GLU A 664 -16.70 -29.92 9.04
CA GLU A 664 -17.90 -30.21 8.26
C GLU A 664 -18.69 -28.90 8.02
N VAL A 665 -18.90 -28.58 6.76
CA VAL A 665 -19.74 -27.45 6.36
C VAL A 665 -21.19 -27.93 6.43
N TYR A 666 -21.92 -27.55 7.45
CA TYR A 666 -23.38 -27.68 7.46
C TYR A 666 -23.96 -26.61 6.55
N ALA A 667 -24.43 -27.02 5.36
CA ALA A 667 -25.30 -26.19 4.54
C ALA A 667 -26.70 -26.23 5.14
N ASP A 668 -27.12 -25.15 5.77
CA ASP A 668 -28.52 -24.99 6.17
C ASP A 668 -29.36 -24.61 4.94
N ASN A 669 -30.05 -25.60 4.39
CA ASN A 669 -30.97 -25.47 3.25
C ASN A 669 -32.38 -25.08 3.73
N SER A 670 -32.55 -24.07 4.55
CA SER A 670 -33.88 -23.51 4.79
C SER A 670 -34.28 -22.57 3.66
N SER A 671 -34.97 -23.11 2.64
CA SER A 671 -35.63 -22.35 1.59
C SER A 671 -36.79 -21.53 2.12
N VAL A 672 -36.54 -20.28 2.45
CA VAL A 672 -37.63 -19.31 2.68
C VAL A 672 -37.90 -18.59 1.36
N THR A 673 -38.99 -19.04 0.69
CA THR A 673 -39.59 -18.32 -0.44
C THR A 673 -40.24 -17.06 0.05
N ALA A 674 -39.75 -15.88 -0.32
CA ALA A 674 -40.35 -14.59 -0.04
C ALA A 674 -40.67 -13.81 -1.34
N PRO A 675 -41.78 -13.09 -1.41
CA PRO A 675 -42.25 -12.44 -2.62
C PRO A 675 -41.45 -11.19 -3.02
N ASN A 676 -41.45 -10.96 -4.31
CA ASN A 676 -40.82 -9.85 -5.03
C ASN A 676 -41.03 -8.49 -4.41
N SER A 677 -40.03 -7.89 -3.83
CA SER A 677 -39.73 -6.45 -3.89
C SER A 677 -38.76 -6.00 -2.79
N GLY A 678 -37.68 -5.36 -3.18
CA GLY A 678 -37.00 -4.27 -2.50
C GLY A 678 -36.59 -4.46 -1.03
N TRP A 679 -35.91 -3.49 -0.61
CA TRP A 679 -35.41 -3.25 0.75
C TRP A 679 -36.52 -2.99 1.74
N ARG A 680 -36.43 -3.49 2.96
CA ARG A 680 -37.33 -3.13 4.07
C ARG A 680 -36.57 -2.86 5.35
N TYR A 681 -36.94 -1.78 6.04
CA TYR A 681 -36.61 -1.61 7.44
C TYR A 681 -37.47 -2.54 8.28
N GLY A 682 -36.86 -3.29 9.17
CA GLY A 682 -37.54 -4.06 10.18
C GLY A 682 -38.09 -3.13 11.29
N THR A 683 -39.12 -3.56 11.98
CA THR A 683 -39.65 -2.87 13.17
C THR A 683 -38.67 -2.82 14.34
N ASP A 684 -37.61 -3.63 14.28
CA ASP A 684 -36.49 -3.71 15.20
C ASP A 684 -35.35 -2.73 14.86
N GLY A 685 -35.51 -1.90 13.82
CA GLY A 685 -34.46 -1.02 13.31
C GLY A 685 -33.46 -1.74 12.39
N GLY A 686 -33.64 -3.03 12.14
CA GLY A 686 -32.85 -3.81 11.24
C GLY A 686 -33.14 -3.52 9.78
N PHE A 687 -32.14 -3.75 8.92
CA PHE A 687 -32.24 -3.54 7.49
C PHE A 687 -32.20 -4.87 6.75
N ASN A 688 -33.29 -5.23 6.08
CA ASN A 688 -33.43 -6.49 5.38
C ASN A 688 -33.39 -6.31 3.85
N MET A 689 -32.44 -6.99 3.19
CA MET A 689 -32.33 -7.01 1.74
C MET A 689 -32.86 -8.33 1.16
N ARG A 690 -33.78 -8.22 0.20
CA ARG A 690 -34.40 -9.40 -0.43
C ARG A 690 -33.85 -9.80 -1.80
N LYS A 691 -32.97 -8.98 -2.41
CA LYS A 691 -32.32 -9.31 -3.68
C LYS A 691 -30.89 -9.75 -3.44
N LYS A 692 -30.46 -10.76 -4.21
CA LYS A 692 -29.09 -11.33 -4.09
C LYS A 692 -27.94 -10.36 -4.42
N SER A 693 -28.19 -9.29 -5.17
CA SER A 693 -27.18 -8.23 -5.41
C SER A 693 -27.82 -6.97 -5.99
N SER A 694 -27.28 -5.81 -5.65
CA SER A 694 -27.54 -4.54 -6.31
C SER A 694 -26.60 -4.34 -7.52
N PRO A 695 -26.90 -3.41 -8.46
CA PRO A 695 -26.02 -3.12 -9.60
C PRO A 695 -24.62 -2.66 -9.19
N VAL A 696 -24.53 -1.97 -8.06
CA VAL A 696 -23.27 -1.57 -7.41
C VAL A 696 -23.33 -1.99 -5.95
N PRO A 697 -22.18 -2.36 -5.33
CA PRO A 697 -22.17 -2.75 -3.92
C PRO A 697 -22.68 -1.61 -3.03
N TRP A 698 -23.70 -1.89 -2.25
CA TRP A 698 -24.14 -1.01 -1.18
C TRP A 698 -23.39 -1.40 0.09
N SER A 699 -22.90 -0.43 0.84
CA SER A 699 -22.13 -0.68 2.04
C SER A 699 -22.67 0.10 3.23
N TYR A 700 -22.54 -0.51 4.40
CA TYR A 700 -22.95 0.07 5.67
C TYR A 700 -21.81 -0.08 6.69
N PRO A 701 -21.25 1.03 7.21
CA PRO A 701 -20.25 0.97 8.25
C PRO A 701 -20.89 0.71 9.62
N LEU A 702 -20.38 -0.27 10.32
CA LEU A 702 -20.67 -0.56 11.72
C LEU A 702 -19.42 -0.31 12.53
N GLY A 703 -19.48 0.43 13.62
CA GLY A 703 -18.29 0.73 14.40
C GLY A 703 -18.57 1.01 15.86
N GLY A 704 -17.63 0.62 16.69
CA GLY A 704 -17.47 1.05 18.07
C GLY A 704 -16.24 1.94 18.20
N CYS A 705 -15.80 2.20 19.44
CA CYS A 705 -14.66 3.08 19.72
C CYS A 705 -13.34 2.59 19.09
N CYS A 706 -13.12 1.30 18.95
CA CYS A 706 -11.86 0.75 18.47
C CYS A 706 -12.01 -0.21 17.28
N LEU A 707 -13.15 -0.88 17.14
CA LEU A 707 -13.40 -1.87 16.09
C LEU A 707 -14.48 -1.38 15.16
N GLY A 708 -14.23 -1.41 13.87
CA GLY A 708 -15.20 -1.10 12.84
C GLY A 708 -15.26 -2.17 11.77
N THR A 709 -16.39 -2.29 11.11
CA THR A 709 -16.56 -3.15 9.94
C THR A 709 -17.42 -2.47 8.90
N LEU A 710 -17.08 -2.65 7.64
CA LEU A 710 -17.89 -2.26 6.51
C LEU A 710 -18.61 -3.49 5.99
N VAL A 711 -19.93 -3.52 6.13
CA VAL A 711 -20.76 -4.61 5.61
C VAL A 711 -21.29 -4.22 4.24
N THR A 712 -21.29 -5.13 3.29
CA THR A 712 -21.87 -4.90 1.96
C THR A 712 -23.03 -5.84 1.68
N ASP A 713 -23.81 -5.53 0.66
CA ASP A 713 -24.89 -6.39 0.18
C ASP A 713 -24.39 -7.67 -0.51
N ARG A 714 -23.08 -7.81 -0.69
CA ARG A 714 -22.44 -8.97 -1.33
C ARG A 714 -21.58 -9.78 -0.39
N SER A 715 -21.03 -9.13 0.65
CA SER A 715 -20.09 -9.75 1.58
C SER A 715 -19.98 -8.92 2.87
N PHE A 716 -19.22 -9.43 3.83
CA PHE A 716 -18.87 -8.67 5.04
C PHE A 716 -17.91 -7.50 4.80
N GLY A 717 -17.58 -7.18 3.54
CA GLY A 717 -16.67 -6.08 3.23
C GLY A 717 -15.32 -6.27 3.89
N PHE A 718 -14.97 -5.41 4.86
CA PHE A 718 -13.75 -5.56 5.65
C PHE A 718 -13.92 -5.01 7.07
N THR A 719 -13.11 -5.52 7.98
CA THR A 719 -13.07 -5.10 9.38
C THR A 719 -11.73 -4.42 9.67
N TRP A 720 -11.74 -3.44 10.55
CA TRP A 720 -10.53 -2.73 10.96
C TRP A 720 -10.51 -2.45 12.46
N LEU A 721 -9.31 -2.21 12.99
CA LEU A 721 -9.07 -1.77 14.36
C LEU A 721 -8.56 -0.33 14.33
N SER A 722 -9.21 0.57 15.05
CA SER A 722 -8.90 2.00 15.16
C SER A 722 -8.93 2.78 13.83
N ASN A 723 -8.20 2.35 12.81
CA ASN A 723 -8.09 3.04 11.52
C ASN A 723 -8.42 2.11 10.36
N SER A 724 -9.46 2.47 9.58
CA SER A 724 -9.98 1.65 8.48
C SER A 724 -9.04 1.49 7.29
N ARG A 725 -8.05 2.36 7.15
CA ARG A 725 -7.06 2.31 6.08
C ARG A 725 -5.81 1.54 6.49
N GLU A 726 -5.29 1.84 7.69
CA GLU A 726 -3.97 1.43 8.12
C GLU A 726 -3.98 0.14 8.98
N LEU A 727 -5.08 -0.13 9.67
CA LEU A 727 -5.23 -1.30 10.54
C LEU A 727 -6.41 -2.18 10.11
N ARG A 728 -6.36 -2.68 8.89
CA ARG A 728 -7.35 -3.63 8.40
C ARG A 728 -7.11 -5.00 9.02
N VAL A 729 -8.14 -5.53 9.65
CA VAL A 729 -8.16 -6.87 10.26
C VAL A 729 -8.49 -7.92 9.20
N THR A 730 -9.36 -7.58 8.25
CA THR A 730 -9.71 -8.44 7.13
C THR A 730 -9.50 -7.69 5.81
N PRO A 731 -9.11 -8.38 4.73
CA PRO A 731 -9.02 -7.76 3.42
C PRO A 731 -10.41 -7.35 2.91
N TRP A 732 -10.44 -6.45 1.93
CA TRP A 732 -11.67 -6.12 1.22
C TRP A 732 -12.22 -7.34 0.48
N SER A 733 -13.49 -7.65 0.70
CA SER A 733 -14.17 -8.79 0.09
C SER A 733 -15.43 -8.39 -0.70
N GLY A 734 -15.54 -7.12 -1.07
CA GLY A 734 -16.72 -6.58 -1.76
C GLY A 734 -16.78 -6.83 -3.25
N ASP A 735 -15.78 -7.48 -3.83
CA ASP A 735 -15.75 -7.87 -5.24
C ASP A 735 -16.09 -9.37 -5.44
N GLU A 736 -16.36 -9.76 -6.68
CA GLU A 736 -16.67 -11.16 -7.00
C GLU A 736 -15.48 -12.11 -6.84
N SER A 737 -14.28 -11.56 -6.69
CA SER A 737 -13.03 -12.31 -6.60
C SER A 737 -12.50 -12.41 -5.17
N GLY A 738 -12.94 -11.53 -4.30
CA GLY A 738 -12.61 -11.59 -2.88
C GLY A 738 -13.36 -12.74 -2.22
N GLY A 739 -12.63 -13.71 -1.67
CA GLY A 739 -13.22 -14.74 -0.82
C GLY A 739 -14.04 -14.09 0.30
N LEU A 740 -15.20 -14.60 0.58
CA LEU A 740 -16.02 -14.14 1.69
C LEU A 740 -15.31 -14.47 3.00
N PRO A 741 -14.88 -13.51 3.82
CA PRO A 741 -14.47 -13.85 5.16
C PRO A 741 -15.71 -14.39 5.89
N GLY A 742 -15.73 -15.70 6.13
CA GLY A 742 -16.77 -16.33 6.91
C GLY A 742 -16.47 -16.11 8.39
N TYR A 743 -17.30 -15.35 9.09
CA TYR A 743 -17.28 -15.33 10.55
C TYR A 743 -18.15 -16.46 11.09
N ARG A 744 -17.56 -17.35 11.87
CA ARG A 744 -18.31 -18.31 12.67
C ARG A 744 -18.45 -17.80 14.10
N CYS A 745 -19.64 -17.38 14.49
CA CYS A 745 -20.00 -17.20 15.89
C CYS A 745 -20.42 -18.57 16.46
N ARG A 746 -19.67 -19.11 17.42
CA ARG A 746 -20.13 -20.25 18.25
C ARG A 746 -20.67 -19.69 19.56
N ASP A 747 -21.97 -19.84 19.77
CA ASP A 747 -22.55 -19.70 21.10
C ASP A 747 -22.17 -20.97 21.91
N ARG A 748 -21.33 -20.81 22.93
CA ARG A 748 -21.10 -21.83 23.92
C ARG A 748 -22.11 -21.64 25.05
N ARG A 749 -23.26 -22.26 24.91
CA ARG A 749 -24.17 -22.48 26.04
C ARG A 749 -23.69 -23.65 26.89
#